data_e0fe1f25a651b58d0ec2b0a334bec31f
#
_entry.id   e0fe1f25a651b58d0ec2b0a334bec31f
#
_cell.length_a   1.000
_cell.length_b   1.000
_cell.length_c   1.000
_cell.angle_alpha   90.00
_cell.angle_beta   90.00
_cell.angle_gamma   90.00
#
_symmetry.space_group_name_H-M   'P 1'
#
loop_
_entity.id
_entity.type
_entity.pdbx_description
1 polymer ?
#
loop_
_entity_poly.entity_id
_entity_poly.type
_entity_poly.pdbx_seq_one_letter_code
_entity_poly.pdbx_strand_id
1 'polypeptide(L)'
;MGIAKGGSFVYLCVSMRRFLSILALFFVCGTALAAGFRVRGRVTDAQGEPLPGAVVHLDENYLWAVTDARGGFVLESVEAGTYRMETECLGYATDTRTLRVSKAVDDLVIVLQEQSLALNEVVVTAEQSKENLNTTRRIERTALEHLQVSGLSNIAALMPGGKTVNPDLTAATELTVRGGGSSAGNAAFGTAVEVNGVRMGDNAAFGGLAGVDTRSLQVENIESVEVVSGVPSAEYGDLGSGMVRVTTRKGRTPVQATFSVNPRTYDVSVSKGVAVGEGVLNVSGQWTRATQKLTSPYTSYTRRGFTAEYSRTFARVLRLEAGVTGNLGGMDSKDDPDAFSEEFAKAHDNLLTPHAKLTWMLNRSWITNLSLEGSVYYHDNRTHEHLYNSYGSSQPAVHAEEQGYFLATALPPTFYADRITDSRELDYAASLKYDWLHHFGDVKSVLKAGVQWKADGNVGAGEYYENPELAANGYRPRPYTDYPYMHNLAVYVEEKLSWEGLEGSFGLRGERTFIEGTQYKNLQTLSPRLNLRWHVTDRLSIRGGWGVTRKLPGFYILFPRQEYRDIQTFGFSHGSGASYIYYTIPYTMAYNPDIRWQSNRNAEVGIDYERGGWKLSLAGFRNVTKDPYEHVNQYVPFAYNALQVPSGFVMPSAPEMVVDHQTGAVYLRNSADEYFTPMDLRVADRTFVGNRMQRGGADIVRTGLEFTADFPEIAVLRTHLRLDAAYTHTETLDENESAYYQAGWSHTELPGRSYQYAGLYAGGSSIANGRKTDWLDANLTAITHIPEVRLIVTCRVEATLLRNSQNLSTHAFTVSGNSLSPTGGNIYDGNSYTAVCPVAYIDLDGVRHPWTAASADDPALQRLILRSGNIYTFARDGYDPYLSANLSLTKEIGDHVSLSFFANNFTNARPYRKSHATGVSAIFTPAFYYGLTCRIKL
;
A
#
# COMPACT_ATOMS: atom_id res chain seq x y z
N MET A 1 -3.63 -3.19 -44.69
CA MET A 1 -3.31 -4.39 -45.45
C MET A 1 -1.80 -4.58 -45.32
N GLY A 2 -1.27 -5.40 -44.55
CA GLY A 2 -1.20 -6.77 -44.35
C GLY A 2 0.18 -7.13 -43.90
N ILE A 3 0.30 -8.03 -42.90
CA ILE A 3 1.48 -8.87 -42.60
C ILE A 3 2.58 -8.19 -41.74
N ALA A 4 2.42 -8.24 -40.41
CA ALA A 4 3.51 -8.32 -39.45
C ALA A 4 3.04 -9.01 -38.13
N LYS A 5 2.48 -10.22 -38.20
CA LYS A 5 2.03 -11.02 -37.03
C LYS A 5 2.87 -12.29 -36.76
N GLY A 6 4.06 -12.43 -37.39
CA GLY A 6 4.85 -13.65 -37.28
C GLY A 6 6.08 -13.59 -36.36
N GLY A 7 6.60 -12.41 -36.02
CA GLY A 7 7.91 -12.28 -35.36
C GLY A 7 7.92 -12.53 -33.85
N SER A 8 6.88 -12.13 -33.13
CA SER A 8 6.87 -12.19 -31.66
C SER A 8 6.65 -13.59 -31.09
N PHE A 9 5.91 -14.44 -31.79
CA PHE A 9 5.65 -15.82 -31.37
C PHE A 9 6.86 -16.74 -31.53
N VAL A 10 7.71 -16.49 -32.53
CA VAL A 10 8.92 -17.29 -32.78
C VAL A 10 10.01 -16.94 -31.75
N TYR A 11 10.15 -15.66 -31.34
CA TYR A 11 11.09 -15.28 -30.28
C TYR A 11 10.69 -15.82 -28.91
N LEU A 12 9.38 -15.93 -28.63
CA LEU A 12 8.87 -16.55 -27.41
C LEU A 12 9.21 -18.04 -27.36
N CYS A 13 9.06 -18.76 -28.46
CA CYS A 13 9.40 -20.19 -28.54
C CYS A 13 10.91 -20.46 -28.43
N VAL A 14 11.77 -19.58 -28.92
CA VAL A 14 13.24 -19.78 -28.86
C VAL A 14 13.80 -19.49 -27.49
N SER A 15 13.33 -18.45 -26.82
CA SER A 15 13.75 -18.15 -25.43
C SER A 15 13.17 -19.16 -24.43
N MET A 16 11.94 -19.61 -24.62
CA MET A 16 11.33 -20.68 -23.83
C MET A 16 12.02 -22.05 -24.03
N ARG A 17 12.49 -22.38 -25.24
CA ARG A 17 13.30 -23.58 -25.47
C ARG A 17 14.63 -23.56 -24.72
N ARG A 18 15.34 -22.42 -24.67
CA ARG A 18 16.58 -22.30 -23.90
C ARG A 18 16.34 -22.37 -22.39
N PHE A 19 15.24 -21.81 -21.90
CA PHE A 19 14.86 -21.87 -20.50
C PHE A 19 14.42 -23.28 -20.09
N LEU A 20 13.61 -23.96 -20.94
CA LEU A 20 13.22 -25.35 -20.75
C LEU A 20 14.42 -26.32 -20.81
N SER A 21 15.43 -26.03 -21.62
CA SER A 21 16.66 -26.84 -21.66
C SER A 21 17.51 -26.71 -20.40
N ILE A 22 17.54 -25.54 -19.77
CA ILE A 22 18.21 -25.32 -18.47
C ILE A 22 17.40 -26.00 -17.35
N LEU A 23 16.07 -25.91 -17.38
CA LEU A 23 15.19 -26.60 -16.43
C LEU A 23 15.30 -28.13 -16.57
N ALA A 24 15.41 -28.65 -17.81
CA ALA A 24 15.60 -30.07 -18.07
C ALA A 24 16.97 -30.60 -17.60
N LEU A 25 18.02 -29.76 -17.55
CA LEU A 25 19.32 -30.14 -17.04
C LEU A 25 19.29 -30.36 -15.50
N PHE A 26 18.43 -29.65 -14.78
CA PHE A 26 18.21 -29.88 -13.35
C PHE A 26 17.38 -31.16 -13.07
N PHE A 27 16.57 -31.60 -14.01
CA PHE A 27 15.73 -32.80 -13.86
C PHE A 27 16.45 -34.12 -14.07
N VAL A 28 17.68 -34.14 -14.56
CA VAL A 28 18.41 -35.38 -14.91
C VAL A 28 19.28 -35.96 -13.79
N CYS A 29 19.48 -35.26 -12.68
CA CYS A 29 20.23 -35.77 -11.54
C CYS A 29 19.31 -36.26 -10.42
N GLY A 30 18.97 -37.54 -10.41
CA GLY A 30 18.50 -38.23 -9.21
C GLY A 30 17.25 -39.10 -9.33
N THR A 31 17.36 -40.23 -9.97
CA THR A 31 16.41 -41.34 -9.79
C THR A 31 16.99 -42.39 -8.85
N ALA A 32 16.99 -42.11 -7.55
CA ALA A 32 17.00 -43.18 -6.56
C ALA A 32 15.54 -43.40 -6.16
N LEU A 33 14.95 -44.51 -6.58
CA LEU A 33 13.63 -44.96 -6.18
C LEU A 33 13.67 -45.43 -4.72
N ALA A 34 13.48 -44.50 -3.77
CA ALA A 34 13.19 -44.87 -2.39
C ALA A 34 11.72 -45.36 -2.35
N ALA A 35 11.47 -46.62 -1.92
CA ALA A 35 10.14 -47.14 -1.67
C ALA A 35 9.56 -46.42 -0.42
N GLY A 36 8.61 -45.48 -0.61
CA GLY A 36 7.91 -44.82 0.47
C GLY A 36 6.95 -45.74 1.23
N PHE A 37 6.81 -45.51 2.52
CA PHE A 37 5.88 -46.21 3.41
C PHE A 37 4.51 -45.54 3.43
N ARG A 38 3.48 -46.30 3.75
CA ARG A 38 2.15 -45.76 4.00
C ARG A 38 1.97 -45.46 5.48
N VAL A 39 1.45 -44.27 5.80
CA VAL A 39 1.00 -43.89 7.13
C VAL A 39 -0.51 -43.71 7.11
N ARG A 40 -1.20 -44.50 7.92
CA ARG A 40 -2.67 -44.50 8.01
C ARG A 40 -3.08 -44.30 9.46
N GLY A 41 -4.14 -43.51 9.63
CA GLY A 41 -4.67 -43.25 10.98
C GLY A 41 -6.08 -42.70 10.96
N ARG A 42 -6.54 -42.33 12.16
CA ARG A 42 -7.85 -41.77 12.39
C ARG A 42 -7.74 -40.59 13.36
N VAL A 43 -8.46 -39.51 13.12
CA VAL A 43 -8.57 -38.35 14.00
C VAL A 43 -9.95 -38.33 14.64
N THR A 44 -10.00 -38.21 15.94
CA THR A 44 -11.24 -38.17 16.75
C THR A 44 -11.17 -37.01 17.74
N ASP A 45 -12.30 -36.62 18.29
CA ASP A 45 -12.38 -35.78 19.48
C ASP A 45 -12.14 -36.59 20.76
N ALA A 46 -12.21 -35.94 21.94
CA ALA A 46 -12.05 -36.56 23.24
C ALA A 46 -13.18 -37.55 23.59
N GLN A 47 -14.32 -37.44 22.92
CA GLN A 47 -15.46 -38.36 23.06
C GLN A 47 -15.38 -39.57 22.12
N GLY A 48 -14.36 -39.58 21.23
CA GLY A 48 -14.15 -40.65 20.25
C GLY A 48 -14.94 -40.47 18.97
N GLU A 49 -15.66 -39.35 18.82
CA GLU A 49 -16.36 -39.03 17.58
C GLU A 49 -15.35 -38.65 16.47
N PRO A 50 -15.56 -39.12 15.25
CA PRO A 50 -14.67 -38.83 14.16
C PRO A 50 -14.67 -37.35 13.76
N LEU A 51 -13.49 -36.82 13.45
CA LEU A 51 -13.31 -35.45 12.99
C LEU A 51 -13.07 -35.40 11.48
N PRO A 52 -14.11 -35.24 10.64
CA PRO A 52 -13.98 -35.07 9.21
C PRO A 52 -13.38 -33.69 8.88
N GLY A 53 -12.49 -33.64 7.86
CA GLY A 53 -11.91 -32.39 7.42
C GLY A 53 -10.71 -31.93 8.26
N ALA A 54 -10.26 -32.74 9.25
CA ALA A 54 -9.02 -32.48 9.94
C ALA A 54 -7.84 -32.64 8.96
N VAL A 55 -6.87 -31.75 9.03
CA VAL A 55 -5.65 -31.79 8.21
C VAL A 55 -4.54 -32.43 9.03
N VAL A 56 -3.98 -33.50 8.51
CA VAL A 56 -2.80 -34.16 9.09
C VAL A 56 -1.64 -33.91 8.15
N HIS A 57 -0.60 -33.25 8.62
CA HIS A 57 0.57 -32.96 7.82
C HIS A 57 1.87 -33.36 8.52
N LEU A 58 2.84 -33.69 7.69
CA LEU A 58 4.21 -33.91 8.12
C LEU A 58 5.07 -32.78 7.61
N ASP A 59 5.93 -32.25 8.51
CA ASP A 59 6.93 -31.24 8.17
C ASP A 59 6.40 -30.07 7.29
N GLU A 60 5.74 -29.13 7.91
CA GLU A 60 5.35 -27.85 7.28
C GLU A 60 4.38 -27.96 6.09
N ASN A 61 3.41 -28.88 6.14
CA ASN A 61 2.37 -29.05 5.11
C ASN A 61 2.82 -29.59 3.74
N TYR A 62 4.02 -30.10 3.60
CA TYR A 62 4.47 -30.63 2.31
C TYR A 62 3.97 -32.05 2.03
N LEU A 63 3.89 -32.89 3.06
CA LEU A 63 3.20 -34.18 3.02
C LEU A 63 1.95 -34.07 3.90
N TRP A 64 0.79 -34.16 3.34
CA TRP A 64 -0.43 -33.98 4.07
C TRP A 64 -1.62 -34.79 3.54
N ALA A 65 -2.59 -35.01 4.42
CA ALA A 65 -3.84 -35.66 4.10
C ALA A 65 -5.00 -34.98 4.86
N VAL A 66 -6.19 -35.10 4.35
CA VAL A 66 -7.41 -34.64 5.02
C VAL A 66 -8.26 -35.83 5.40
N THR A 67 -8.80 -35.82 6.62
CA THR A 67 -9.65 -36.89 7.12
C THR A 67 -10.98 -36.98 6.38
N ASP A 68 -11.39 -38.20 6.10
CA ASP A 68 -12.69 -38.51 5.53
C ASP A 68 -13.86 -38.37 6.53
N ALA A 69 -15.09 -38.68 6.10
CA ALA A 69 -16.30 -38.63 6.95
C ALA A 69 -16.23 -39.52 8.20
N ARG A 70 -15.32 -40.48 8.24
CA ARG A 70 -15.07 -41.36 9.40
C ARG A 70 -13.82 -40.98 10.19
N GLY A 71 -13.26 -39.77 9.93
CA GLY A 71 -12.02 -39.30 10.54
C GLY A 71 -10.75 -39.99 10.04
N GLY A 72 -10.83 -40.86 9.04
CA GLY A 72 -9.68 -41.61 8.53
C GLY A 72 -8.82 -40.82 7.58
N PHE A 73 -7.48 -40.94 7.68
CA PHE A 73 -6.52 -40.35 6.75
C PHE A 73 -5.49 -41.37 6.29
N VAL A 74 -4.86 -41.08 5.13
CA VAL A 74 -3.78 -41.88 4.57
C VAL A 74 -2.75 -40.94 3.95
N LEU A 75 -1.48 -41.07 4.34
CA LEU A 75 -0.33 -40.49 3.68
C LEU A 75 0.40 -41.58 2.91
N GLU A 76 0.47 -41.46 1.61
CA GLU A 76 1.15 -42.40 0.74
C GLU A 76 2.58 -41.96 0.45
N SER A 77 3.48 -42.89 0.22
CA SER A 77 4.86 -42.66 -0.20
C SER A 77 5.69 -41.81 0.78
N VAL A 78 5.50 -42.00 2.09
CA VAL A 78 6.32 -41.35 3.13
C VAL A 78 7.67 -42.05 3.18
N GLU A 79 8.76 -41.33 2.98
CA GLU A 79 10.11 -41.89 3.06
C GLU A 79 10.46 -42.27 4.50
N ALA A 80 11.48 -43.13 4.69
CA ALA A 80 11.98 -43.45 6.02
C ALA A 80 12.60 -42.18 6.63
N GLY A 81 12.16 -41.80 7.85
CA GLY A 81 12.63 -40.56 8.46
C GLY A 81 11.92 -40.28 9.79
N THR A 82 12.33 -39.21 10.42
CA THR A 82 11.65 -38.65 11.60
C THR A 82 11.01 -37.34 11.21
N TYR A 83 9.70 -37.26 11.42
CA TYR A 83 8.87 -36.14 10.96
C TYR A 83 8.22 -35.45 12.15
N ARG A 84 8.05 -34.18 12.09
CA ARG A 84 7.12 -33.44 12.94
C ARG A 84 5.73 -33.58 12.30
N MET A 85 4.86 -34.30 12.98
CA MET A 85 3.48 -34.45 12.52
C MET A 85 2.60 -33.48 13.29
N GLU A 86 1.83 -32.70 12.57
CA GLU A 86 0.82 -31.81 13.10
C GLU A 86 -0.57 -32.18 12.60
N THR A 87 -1.55 -32.08 13.47
CA THR A 87 -2.94 -32.35 13.13
C THR A 87 -3.79 -31.19 13.58
N GLU A 88 -4.43 -30.58 12.61
CA GLU A 88 -5.25 -29.40 12.80
C GLU A 88 -6.70 -29.69 12.44
N CYS A 89 -7.60 -29.29 13.31
CA CYS A 89 -9.03 -29.24 13.02
C CYS A 89 -9.61 -27.99 13.67
N LEU A 90 -10.36 -27.23 12.90
CA LEU A 90 -10.89 -25.97 13.41
C LEU A 90 -11.86 -26.22 14.56
N GLY A 91 -11.70 -25.47 15.64
CA GLY A 91 -12.42 -25.68 16.90
C GLY A 91 -11.72 -26.64 17.87
N TYR A 92 -10.58 -27.20 17.47
CA TYR A 92 -9.77 -28.10 18.27
C TYR A 92 -8.34 -27.55 18.41
N ALA A 93 -7.68 -27.89 19.53
CA ALA A 93 -6.28 -27.56 19.71
C ALA A 93 -5.43 -28.41 18.76
N THR A 94 -4.45 -27.76 18.11
CA THR A 94 -3.49 -28.45 17.22
C THR A 94 -2.69 -29.49 18.01
N ASP A 95 -2.69 -30.73 17.53
CA ASP A 95 -1.83 -31.78 18.06
C ASP A 95 -0.50 -31.79 17.30
N THR A 96 0.60 -31.71 18.03
CA THR A 96 1.94 -31.78 17.45
C THR A 96 2.72 -32.92 18.10
N ARG A 97 3.20 -33.84 17.26
CA ARG A 97 3.99 -35.00 17.74
C ARG A 97 5.11 -35.36 16.79
N THR A 98 6.09 -36.06 17.27
CA THR A 98 7.16 -36.62 16.43
C THR A 98 6.77 -38.01 15.96
N LEU A 99 6.74 -38.23 14.63
CA LEU A 99 6.48 -39.51 14.01
C LEU A 99 7.76 -40.07 13.37
N ARG A 100 8.17 -41.26 13.80
CA ARG A 100 9.29 -41.97 13.18
C ARG A 100 8.77 -43.02 12.20
N VAL A 101 9.06 -42.86 10.93
CA VAL A 101 8.67 -43.78 9.86
C VAL A 101 9.88 -44.61 9.46
N SER A 102 9.85 -45.91 9.73
CA SER A 102 10.84 -46.92 9.28
C SER A 102 10.18 -48.15 8.63
N LYS A 103 8.85 -48.20 8.66
CA LYS A 103 7.96 -49.20 8.06
C LYS A 103 6.59 -48.59 7.90
N ALA A 104 5.68 -49.27 7.23
CA ALA A 104 4.26 -48.84 7.16
C ALA A 104 3.70 -48.70 8.59
N VAL A 105 2.99 -47.57 8.81
CA VAL A 105 2.30 -47.25 10.06
C VAL A 105 0.81 -47.36 9.80
N ASP A 106 0.19 -48.35 10.43
CA ASP A 106 -1.27 -48.54 10.38
C ASP A 106 -1.85 -48.25 11.78
N ASP A 107 -3.12 -47.83 11.84
CA ASP A 107 -3.89 -47.62 13.05
C ASP A 107 -3.40 -46.50 14.00
N LEU A 108 -2.84 -45.45 13.44
CA LEU A 108 -2.49 -44.26 14.22
C LEU A 108 -3.77 -43.52 14.67
N VAL A 109 -3.97 -43.37 15.97
CA VAL A 109 -5.10 -42.63 16.54
C VAL A 109 -4.59 -41.25 17.04
N ILE A 110 -5.25 -40.21 16.60
CA ILE A 110 -5.00 -38.83 17.01
C ILE A 110 -6.27 -38.31 17.66
N VAL A 111 -6.18 -37.91 18.92
CA VAL A 111 -7.29 -37.35 19.67
C VAL A 111 -7.07 -35.86 19.83
N LEU A 112 -7.94 -35.06 19.25
CA LEU A 112 -7.90 -33.61 19.39
C LEU A 112 -8.81 -33.16 20.53
N GLN A 113 -8.33 -32.23 21.33
CA GLN A 113 -9.11 -31.59 22.38
C GLN A 113 -9.88 -30.41 21.76
N GLU A 114 -11.16 -30.27 22.10
CA GLU A 114 -11.88 -29.05 21.74
C GLU A 114 -11.17 -27.83 22.29
N GLN A 115 -11.01 -26.85 21.42
CA GLN A 115 -10.50 -25.56 21.83
C GLN A 115 -11.62 -24.86 22.62
N SER A 116 -11.61 -25.09 23.95
CA SER A 116 -12.54 -24.40 24.84
C SER A 116 -12.28 -22.89 24.74
N LEU A 117 -13.31 -22.07 25.03
CA LEU A 117 -13.12 -20.63 25.34
C LEU A 117 -12.25 -20.44 26.60
N ALA A 118 -11.90 -21.55 27.30
CA ALA A 118 -11.00 -21.46 28.42
C ALA A 118 -9.74 -20.73 27.98
N LEU A 119 -9.52 -19.57 28.59
CA LEU A 119 -8.37 -18.72 28.45
C LEU A 119 -7.11 -19.50 28.88
N ASN A 120 -6.69 -20.46 28.07
CA ASN A 120 -5.35 -20.99 28.15
C ASN A 120 -4.42 -19.82 27.78
N GLU A 121 -3.22 -19.84 28.25
CA GLU A 121 -2.20 -18.81 28.06
C GLU A 121 -2.36 -18.04 26.72
N VAL A 122 -2.99 -16.84 26.79
CA VAL A 122 -3.28 -16.04 25.59
C VAL A 122 -2.04 -15.25 25.26
N VAL A 123 -1.40 -15.59 24.15
CA VAL A 123 -0.36 -14.77 23.58
C VAL A 123 -1.00 -13.57 22.87
N VAL A 124 -0.94 -12.41 23.52
CA VAL A 124 -1.56 -11.16 23.04
C VAL A 124 -0.58 -10.35 22.17
N THR A 125 0.26 -10.99 21.40
CA THR A 125 1.33 -10.29 20.66
C THR A 125 1.68 -10.99 19.36
N ALA A 126 2.33 -10.27 18.44
CA ALA A 126 2.89 -10.83 17.23
C ALA A 126 4.16 -11.64 17.57
N GLU A 127 4.12 -12.95 17.36
CA GLU A 127 5.27 -13.81 17.55
C GLU A 127 6.09 -13.97 16.26
N GLN A 128 7.42 -14.11 16.41
CA GLN A 128 8.27 -14.52 15.29
C GLN A 128 7.92 -15.94 14.89
N SER A 129 7.56 -16.14 13.63
CA SER A 129 7.30 -17.49 13.10
C SER A 129 8.56 -18.36 13.19
N LYS A 130 8.42 -19.55 13.77
CA LYS A 130 9.51 -20.55 13.83
C LYS A 130 9.67 -21.32 12.52
N GLU A 131 8.63 -21.33 11.69
CA GLU A 131 8.57 -22.05 10.41
C GLU A 131 9.24 -21.28 9.27
N ASN A 132 9.22 -19.94 9.35
CA ASN A 132 9.78 -19.07 8.32
C ASN A 132 11.25 -18.74 8.61
N LEU A 133 12.10 -18.85 7.58
CA LEU A 133 13.53 -18.54 7.68
C LEU A 133 13.79 -17.03 7.80
N ASN A 134 12.89 -16.22 7.29
CA ASN A 134 12.91 -14.76 7.32
C ASN A 134 12.21 -14.17 8.55
N THR A 135 12.27 -12.85 8.70
CA THR A 135 11.50 -12.15 9.73
C THR A 135 10.03 -12.09 9.32
N THR A 136 9.24 -13.01 9.86
CA THR A 136 7.78 -13.09 9.70
C THR A 136 7.13 -13.15 11.07
N ARG A 137 6.18 -12.28 11.32
CA ARG A 137 5.41 -12.25 12.56
C ARG A 137 4.00 -12.71 12.32
N ARG A 138 3.54 -13.62 13.17
CA ARG A 138 2.20 -14.18 13.13
C ARG A 138 1.38 -13.67 14.32
N ILE A 139 0.17 -13.24 14.04
CA ILE A 139 -0.81 -12.75 15.00
C ILE A 139 -2.00 -13.68 14.91
N GLU A 140 -2.26 -14.38 15.98
CA GLU A 140 -3.36 -15.34 16.07
C GLU A 140 -4.67 -14.65 16.46
N ARG A 141 -5.78 -15.32 16.18
CA ARG A 141 -7.13 -14.88 16.47
C ARG A 141 -7.31 -14.43 17.92
N THR A 142 -6.77 -15.19 18.88
CA THR A 142 -6.90 -14.87 20.31
C THR A 142 -6.32 -13.49 20.65
N ALA A 143 -5.21 -13.11 20.03
CA ALA A 143 -4.63 -11.78 20.18
C ALA A 143 -5.53 -10.70 19.56
N LEU A 144 -6.08 -10.95 18.36
CA LEU A 144 -7.00 -10.02 17.70
C LEU A 144 -8.29 -9.81 18.52
N GLU A 145 -8.86 -10.87 19.08
CA GLU A 145 -10.06 -10.82 19.90
C GLU A 145 -9.86 -10.07 21.24
N HIS A 146 -8.72 -10.29 21.90
CA HIS A 146 -8.40 -9.63 23.16
C HIS A 146 -8.14 -8.13 22.99
N LEU A 147 -7.44 -7.75 21.91
CA LEU A 147 -7.08 -6.37 21.60
C LEU A 147 -8.22 -5.59 20.93
N GLN A 148 -9.31 -6.26 20.59
CA GLN A 148 -10.49 -5.66 19.97
C GLN A 148 -10.13 -4.79 18.75
N VAL A 149 -9.37 -5.38 17.84
CA VAL A 149 -8.91 -4.72 16.61
C VAL A 149 -10.13 -4.41 15.73
N SER A 150 -10.40 -3.16 15.47
CA SER A 150 -11.56 -2.72 14.66
C SER A 150 -11.27 -2.59 13.16
N GLY A 151 -9.99 -2.57 12.79
CA GLY A 151 -9.51 -2.52 11.42
C GLY A 151 -8.14 -3.19 11.27
N LEU A 152 -7.84 -3.70 10.10
CA LEU A 152 -6.59 -4.40 9.84
C LEU A 152 -5.35 -3.50 10.10
N SER A 153 -5.46 -2.19 9.87
CA SER A 153 -4.38 -1.23 10.17
C SER A 153 -3.96 -1.20 11.64
N ASN A 154 -4.87 -1.56 12.57
CA ASN A 154 -4.55 -1.59 14.00
C ASN A 154 -3.54 -2.70 14.38
N ILE A 155 -3.35 -3.71 13.54
CA ILE A 155 -2.32 -4.73 13.77
C ILE A 155 -0.90 -4.16 13.78
N ALA A 156 -0.68 -3.01 13.14
CA ALA A 156 0.61 -2.33 13.18
C ALA A 156 1.07 -2.02 14.61
N ALA A 157 0.14 -1.81 15.55
CA ALA A 157 0.45 -1.62 16.96
C ALA A 157 1.12 -2.85 17.60
N LEU A 158 0.91 -4.05 17.07
CA LEU A 158 1.47 -5.31 17.60
C LEU A 158 2.87 -5.60 17.09
N MET A 159 3.33 -4.86 16.09
CA MET A 159 4.68 -4.98 15.59
C MET A 159 5.67 -4.32 16.54
N PRO A 160 6.98 -4.69 16.55
CA PRO A 160 7.97 -4.06 17.40
C PRO A 160 8.00 -2.54 17.23
N GLY A 161 7.93 -1.81 18.33
CA GLY A 161 7.84 -0.35 18.31
C GLY A 161 6.52 0.22 17.78
N GLY A 162 5.56 -0.62 17.41
CA GLY A 162 4.26 -0.19 16.92
C GLY A 162 3.47 0.61 17.95
N LYS A 163 2.69 1.59 17.49
CA LYS A 163 1.88 2.47 18.34
C LYS A 163 0.40 2.25 18.13
N THR A 164 -0.36 2.31 19.20
CA THR A 164 -1.82 2.27 19.16
C THR A 164 -2.37 3.56 18.55
N VAL A 165 -3.18 3.41 17.52
CA VAL A 165 -3.91 4.49 16.87
C VAL A 165 -5.41 4.27 17.15
N ASN A 166 -6.11 5.35 17.50
CA ASN A 166 -7.56 5.26 17.68
C ASN A 166 -8.23 4.94 16.33
N PRO A 167 -9.16 3.99 16.29
CA PRO A 167 -9.82 3.61 15.05
C PRO A 167 -10.56 4.78 14.41
N ASP A 168 -10.37 4.94 13.10
CA ASP A 168 -11.11 5.88 12.28
C ASP A 168 -11.39 5.24 10.91
N LEU A 169 -12.60 4.72 10.72
CA LEU A 169 -13.03 4.14 9.45
C LEU A 169 -13.55 5.19 8.47
N THR A 170 -13.62 6.46 8.86
CA THR A 170 -14.00 7.55 7.94
C THR A 170 -12.82 8.07 7.10
N ALA A 171 -11.61 7.61 7.39
CA ALA A 171 -10.41 7.89 6.60
C ALA A 171 -9.85 6.58 6.01
N ALA A 172 -9.22 6.66 4.83
CA ALA A 172 -8.53 5.50 4.24
C ALA A 172 -7.45 4.98 5.19
N THR A 173 -7.35 3.65 5.32
CA THR A 173 -6.41 2.99 6.23
C THR A 173 -5.48 2.07 5.45
N GLU A 174 -4.23 2.49 5.32
CA GLU A 174 -3.19 1.77 4.61
C GLU A 174 -2.19 1.13 5.58
N LEU A 175 -1.59 0.04 5.16
CA LEU A 175 -0.54 -0.65 5.91
C LEU A 175 0.84 -0.33 5.34
N THR A 176 1.79 -0.11 6.23
CA THR A 176 3.21 0.01 5.87
C THR A 176 4.05 -0.94 6.73
N VAL A 177 4.94 -1.70 6.08
CA VAL A 177 5.89 -2.56 6.77
C VAL A 177 7.24 -1.86 6.80
N ARG A 178 7.82 -1.70 8.00
CA ARG A 178 9.11 -1.00 8.21
C ARG A 178 9.17 0.40 7.58
N GLY A 179 8.04 1.11 7.56
CA GLY A 179 7.91 2.44 6.93
C GLY A 179 8.68 3.55 7.67
N GLY A 180 9.08 3.35 8.92
CA GLY A 180 9.81 4.34 9.71
C GLY A 180 9.07 5.66 9.89
N GLY A 181 7.73 5.64 9.88
CA GLY A 181 6.90 6.86 9.98
C GLY A 181 7.02 7.81 8.79
N SER A 182 7.64 7.36 7.69
CA SER A 182 7.85 8.16 6.48
C SER A 182 6.96 7.63 5.35
N SER A 183 6.27 8.52 4.65
CA SER A 183 5.57 8.25 3.39
C SER A 183 6.54 8.15 2.19
N ALA A 184 7.83 8.42 2.39
CA ALA A 184 8.81 8.41 1.34
C ALA A 184 8.91 7.05 0.64
N GLY A 185 9.08 7.06 -0.67
CA GLY A 185 9.28 5.86 -1.49
C GLY A 185 8.07 4.98 -1.65
N ASN A 186 6.88 5.57 -1.57
CA ASN A 186 5.63 4.83 -1.81
C ASN A 186 5.51 3.59 -0.92
N ALA A 187 5.85 3.71 0.38
CA ALA A 187 5.95 2.57 1.29
C ALA A 187 4.62 1.81 1.44
N ALA A 188 3.49 2.52 1.46
CA ALA A 188 2.16 1.90 1.50
C ALA A 188 1.84 1.18 0.18
N PHE A 189 2.08 1.80 -0.97
CA PHE A 189 1.95 1.19 -2.29
C PHE A 189 2.87 -0.03 -2.47
N GLY A 190 4.06 -0.02 -1.83
CA GLY A 190 4.99 -1.14 -1.81
C GLY A 190 4.61 -2.27 -0.85
N THR A 191 3.59 -2.12 -0.01
CA THR A 191 3.15 -3.14 0.95
C THR A 191 2.05 -4.01 0.37
N ALA A 192 2.36 -5.27 0.13
CA ALA A 192 1.42 -6.24 -0.39
C ALA A 192 0.37 -6.64 0.65
N VAL A 193 -0.90 -6.68 0.31
CA VAL A 193 -1.97 -7.25 1.15
C VAL A 193 -2.61 -8.42 0.40
N GLU A 194 -2.75 -9.56 1.08
CA GLU A 194 -3.35 -10.77 0.54
C GLU A 194 -4.38 -11.33 1.52
N VAL A 195 -5.56 -11.69 1.04
CA VAL A 195 -6.64 -12.30 1.82
C VAL A 195 -6.99 -13.64 1.20
N ASN A 196 -6.82 -14.74 1.95
CA ASN A 196 -7.05 -16.12 1.48
C ASN A 196 -6.34 -16.47 0.16
N GLY A 197 -5.14 -15.91 -0.07
CA GLY A 197 -4.40 -16.10 -1.33
C GLY A 197 -4.79 -15.14 -2.46
N VAL A 198 -5.80 -14.28 -2.27
CA VAL A 198 -6.15 -13.23 -3.25
C VAL A 198 -5.36 -11.97 -2.95
N ARG A 199 -4.56 -11.53 -3.92
CA ARG A 199 -3.88 -10.25 -3.87
C ARG A 199 -4.90 -9.11 -3.98
N MET A 200 -4.92 -8.22 -2.99
CA MET A 200 -5.72 -6.99 -3.05
C MET A 200 -5.09 -6.03 -4.07
N GLY A 201 -5.92 -5.46 -4.95
CA GLY A 201 -5.48 -4.56 -6.01
C GLY A 201 -4.99 -3.21 -5.47
N ASP A 202 -3.92 -2.69 -6.07
CA ASP A 202 -3.36 -1.37 -5.79
C ASP A 202 -2.71 -0.74 -7.04
N ASN A 203 -2.74 -1.43 -8.18
CA ASN A 203 -2.09 -0.99 -9.41
C ASN A 203 -3.01 -0.22 -10.35
N ALA A 204 -4.32 -0.55 -10.41
CA ALA A 204 -5.24 -0.03 -11.41
C ALA A 204 -5.91 1.30 -11.03
N ALA A 205 -5.51 1.91 -9.90
CA ALA A 205 -5.99 3.22 -9.48
C ALA A 205 -5.27 4.36 -10.22
N PHE A 206 -6.01 5.40 -10.62
CA PHE A 206 -5.49 6.58 -11.33
C PHE A 206 -5.24 7.78 -10.42
N GLY A 207 -5.75 7.77 -9.17
CA GLY A 207 -5.70 8.91 -8.26
C GLY A 207 -4.35 9.15 -7.59
N GLY A 208 -3.43 8.18 -7.61
CA GLY A 208 -2.13 8.27 -6.96
C GLY A 208 -1.51 6.90 -6.72
N LEU A 209 -0.34 6.90 -6.08
CA LEU A 209 0.35 5.68 -5.60
C LEU A 209 -0.03 5.44 -4.15
N ALA A 210 -1.25 5.03 -3.91
CA ALA A 210 -1.78 4.66 -2.60
C ALA A 210 -1.56 3.18 -2.30
N GLY A 211 -1.50 2.80 -1.02
CA GLY A 211 -1.55 1.40 -0.60
C GLY A 211 -2.97 0.84 -0.67
N VAL A 212 -3.10 -0.43 -0.35
CA VAL A 212 -4.42 -1.06 -0.22
C VAL A 212 -5.19 -0.44 0.94
N ASP A 213 -6.38 0.11 0.66
CA ASP A 213 -7.29 0.54 1.71
C ASP A 213 -7.92 -0.68 2.40
N THR A 214 -7.64 -0.84 3.67
CA THR A 214 -8.06 -2.02 4.44
C THR A 214 -9.40 -1.86 5.15
N ARG A 215 -10.11 -0.73 4.97
CA ARG A 215 -11.41 -0.47 5.62
C ARG A 215 -12.49 -1.47 5.27
N SER A 216 -12.49 -1.96 4.04
CA SER A 216 -13.47 -2.93 3.53
C SER A 216 -13.30 -4.34 4.11
N LEU A 217 -12.16 -4.65 4.75
CA LEU A 217 -11.87 -5.98 5.27
C LEU A 217 -12.51 -6.23 6.63
N GLN A 218 -13.13 -7.40 6.77
CA GLN A 218 -13.75 -7.85 8.01
C GLN A 218 -12.68 -8.39 8.96
N VAL A 219 -12.52 -7.80 10.14
CA VAL A 219 -11.57 -8.29 11.16
C VAL A 219 -12.10 -9.45 11.97
N GLU A 220 -13.40 -9.49 12.28
CA GLU A 220 -14.01 -10.50 13.15
C GLU A 220 -13.98 -11.92 12.55
N ASN A 221 -13.79 -12.07 11.25
CA ASN A 221 -13.64 -13.38 10.58
C ASN A 221 -12.19 -13.78 10.32
N ILE A 222 -11.22 -13.01 10.81
CA ILE A 222 -9.80 -13.34 10.65
C ILE A 222 -9.40 -14.45 11.62
N GLU A 223 -8.70 -15.47 11.13
CA GLU A 223 -8.06 -16.53 11.92
C GLU A 223 -6.64 -16.17 12.30
N SER A 224 -5.87 -15.70 11.33
CA SER A 224 -4.51 -15.25 11.57
C SER A 224 -4.08 -14.17 10.58
N VAL A 225 -3.11 -13.36 11.01
CA VAL A 225 -2.43 -12.38 10.17
C VAL A 225 -0.93 -12.64 10.24
N GLU A 226 -0.30 -12.78 9.07
CA GLU A 226 1.14 -12.87 8.95
C GLU A 226 1.71 -11.58 8.34
N VAL A 227 2.69 -10.99 9.00
CA VAL A 227 3.41 -9.82 8.51
C VAL A 227 4.83 -10.23 8.16
N VAL A 228 5.11 -10.29 6.87
CA VAL A 228 6.44 -10.61 6.32
C VAL A 228 7.22 -9.33 6.13
N SER A 229 8.17 -9.06 7.01
CA SER A 229 9.02 -7.86 6.96
C SER A 229 10.44 -8.17 6.47
N GLY A 230 10.84 -9.43 6.48
CA GLY A 230 12.09 -9.91 5.91
C GLY A 230 12.03 -10.17 4.41
N VAL A 231 12.99 -10.99 3.91
CA VAL A 231 13.02 -11.35 2.47
C VAL A 231 11.95 -12.42 2.18
N PRO A 232 10.88 -12.11 1.43
CA PRO A 232 9.79 -13.04 1.19
C PRO A 232 10.21 -14.19 0.24
N SER A 233 9.42 -15.28 0.20
CA SER A 233 9.59 -16.37 -0.77
C SER A 233 9.49 -15.85 -2.21
N ALA A 234 10.18 -16.52 -3.16
CA ALA A 234 10.16 -16.20 -4.59
C ALA A 234 8.76 -16.35 -5.21
N GLU A 235 7.87 -17.08 -4.57
CA GLU A 235 6.46 -17.19 -4.92
C GLU A 235 5.75 -15.83 -4.99
N TYR A 236 6.13 -14.88 -4.12
CA TYR A 236 5.48 -13.58 -4.01
C TYR A 236 6.19 -12.52 -4.86
N GLY A 237 5.42 -11.86 -5.73
CA GLY A 237 5.86 -10.75 -6.58
C GLY A 237 5.04 -9.48 -6.35
N ASP A 238 5.32 -8.46 -7.14
CA ASP A 238 4.64 -7.16 -7.10
C ASP A 238 4.57 -6.57 -5.69
N LEU A 239 5.71 -6.49 -5.02
CA LEU A 239 5.82 -5.94 -3.67
C LEU A 239 7.16 -5.20 -3.48
N GLY A 240 7.13 -4.21 -2.61
CA GLY A 240 8.28 -3.40 -2.23
C GLY A 240 8.79 -3.78 -0.85
N SER A 241 8.25 -3.15 0.18
CA SER A 241 8.80 -3.15 1.54
C SER A 241 8.37 -4.33 2.42
N GLY A 242 7.32 -5.06 2.05
CA GLY A 242 6.80 -6.17 2.84
C GLY A 242 5.45 -6.66 2.39
N MET A 243 4.89 -7.59 3.15
CA MET A 243 3.63 -8.26 2.82
C MET A 243 2.82 -8.54 4.09
N VAL A 244 1.50 -8.37 3.99
CA VAL A 244 0.54 -8.76 5.03
C VAL A 244 -0.39 -9.82 4.45
N ARG A 245 -0.43 -10.99 5.07
CA ARG A 245 -1.27 -12.11 4.65
C ARG A 245 -2.34 -12.35 5.69
N VAL A 246 -3.58 -12.31 5.26
CA VAL A 246 -4.75 -12.53 6.10
C VAL A 246 -5.38 -13.87 5.74
N THR A 247 -5.56 -14.70 6.74
CA THR A 247 -6.31 -15.96 6.62
C THR A 247 -7.61 -15.83 7.38
N THR A 248 -8.73 -16.06 6.69
CA THR A 248 -10.05 -16.09 7.34
C THR A 248 -10.37 -17.49 7.86
N ARG A 249 -11.37 -17.57 8.75
CA ARG A 249 -11.81 -18.83 9.35
C ARG A 249 -12.28 -19.82 8.30
N LYS A 250 -11.80 -21.04 8.42
CA LYS A 250 -12.18 -22.17 7.56
C LYS A 250 -12.63 -23.34 8.44
N GLY A 251 -13.47 -24.21 7.91
CA GLY A 251 -13.88 -25.43 8.62
C GLY A 251 -15.15 -25.30 9.47
N ARG A 252 -15.48 -26.34 10.25
CA ARG A 252 -16.64 -26.37 11.14
C ARG A 252 -16.38 -25.50 12.37
N THR A 253 -17.26 -24.54 12.62
CA THR A 253 -17.21 -23.70 13.81
C THR A 253 -18.59 -23.55 14.40
N PRO A 254 -18.71 -23.40 15.74
CA PRO A 254 -19.97 -23.04 16.38
C PRO A 254 -20.48 -21.69 15.82
N VAL A 255 -21.74 -21.37 16.10
CA VAL A 255 -22.26 -20.03 15.85
C VAL A 255 -21.52 -19.06 16.77
N GLN A 256 -20.97 -18.01 16.18
CA GLN A 256 -20.39 -16.91 16.96
C GLN A 256 -21.04 -15.60 16.52
N ALA A 257 -21.56 -14.85 17.50
CA ALA A 257 -22.07 -13.50 17.31
C ALA A 257 -21.19 -12.52 18.10
N THR A 258 -20.83 -11.40 17.49
CA THR A 258 -20.04 -10.35 18.13
C THR A 258 -20.75 -9.01 18.01
N PHE A 259 -20.77 -8.26 19.09
CA PHE A 259 -21.32 -6.91 19.18
C PHE A 259 -20.24 -6.00 19.76
N SER A 260 -19.82 -5.00 18.99
CA SER A 260 -18.81 -4.03 19.45
C SER A 260 -19.34 -2.62 19.37
N VAL A 261 -18.99 -1.83 20.38
CA VAL A 261 -19.33 -0.41 20.44
C VAL A 261 -18.14 0.39 20.97
N ASN A 262 -17.86 1.50 20.32
CA ASN A 262 -16.90 2.50 20.75
C ASN A 262 -17.45 3.90 20.41
N PRO A 263 -16.80 5.02 20.79
CA PRO A 263 -17.34 6.36 20.58
C PRO A 263 -17.65 6.74 19.12
N ARG A 264 -17.11 6.02 18.15
CA ARG A 264 -17.28 6.33 16.72
C ARG A 264 -17.90 5.20 15.92
N THR A 265 -17.96 3.96 16.47
CA THR A 265 -18.27 2.79 15.65
C THR A 265 -19.24 1.86 16.38
N TYR A 266 -20.21 1.37 15.64
CA TYR A 266 -21.06 0.23 16.00
C TYR A 266 -20.76 -0.91 15.04
N ASP A 267 -20.57 -2.10 15.57
CA ASP A 267 -20.23 -3.28 14.79
C ASP A 267 -21.03 -4.50 15.28
N VAL A 268 -21.56 -5.26 14.33
CA VAL A 268 -22.25 -6.52 14.60
C VAL A 268 -21.79 -7.54 13.58
N SER A 269 -21.35 -8.70 14.04
CA SER A 269 -20.99 -9.80 13.16
C SER A 269 -21.55 -11.14 13.60
N VAL A 270 -21.78 -12.04 12.65
CA VAL A 270 -22.19 -13.42 12.89
C VAL A 270 -21.40 -14.34 11.97
N SER A 271 -20.89 -15.43 12.50
CA SER A 271 -20.19 -16.46 11.71
C SER A 271 -20.58 -17.87 12.13
N LYS A 272 -20.52 -18.83 11.18
CA LYS A 272 -20.77 -20.25 11.41
C LYS A 272 -20.05 -21.10 10.37
N GLY A 273 -19.47 -22.21 10.80
CA GLY A 273 -18.98 -23.26 9.94
C GLY A 273 -19.88 -24.50 10.01
N VAL A 274 -20.38 -24.96 8.86
CA VAL A 274 -21.32 -26.10 8.76
C VAL A 274 -20.76 -27.16 7.81
N ALA A 275 -21.04 -28.42 8.11
CA ALA A 275 -20.81 -29.52 7.18
C ALA A 275 -21.84 -29.46 6.05
N VAL A 276 -21.37 -29.53 4.79
CA VAL A 276 -22.21 -29.60 3.59
C VAL A 276 -21.78 -30.82 2.77
N GLY A 277 -22.52 -31.88 2.89
CA GLY A 277 -22.13 -33.20 2.34
C GLY A 277 -20.81 -33.68 2.96
N GLU A 278 -19.81 -33.94 2.12
CA GLU A 278 -18.45 -34.31 2.55
C GLU A 278 -17.51 -33.11 2.67
N GLY A 279 -18.02 -31.89 2.45
CA GLY A 279 -17.28 -30.66 2.58
C GLY A 279 -17.68 -29.83 3.78
N VAL A 280 -17.03 -28.73 3.98
CA VAL A 280 -17.32 -27.75 5.03
C VAL A 280 -17.48 -26.38 4.41
N LEU A 281 -18.53 -25.68 4.79
CA LEU A 281 -18.80 -24.29 4.42
C LEU A 281 -18.73 -23.41 5.66
N ASN A 282 -17.86 -22.42 5.63
CA ASN A 282 -17.81 -21.36 6.64
C ASN A 282 -18.42 -20.09 6.06
N VAL A 283 -19.35 -19.46 6.77
CA VAL A 283 -20.01 -18.22 6.36
C VAL A 283 -19.92 -17.20 7.46
N SER A 284 -19.69 -15.95 7.08
CA SER A 284 -19.76 -14.83 8.01
C SER A 284 -20.44 -13.62 7.38
N GLY A 285 -21.09 -12.81 8.21
CA GLY A 285 -21.67 -11.54 7.85
C GLY A 285 -21.33 -10.50 8.91
N GLN A 286 -21.05 -9.28 8.49
CA GLN A 286 -20.74 -8.15 9.39
C GLN A 286 -21.45 -6.89 8.91
N TRP A 287 -21.95 -6.11 9.83
CA TRP A 287 -22.43 -4.75 9.62
C TRP A 287 -21.70 -3.81 10.57
N THR A 288 -21.09 -2.78 10.00
CA THR A 288 -20.35 -1.76 10.73
C THR A 288 -20.83 -0.39 10.28
N ARG A 289 -21.09 0.50 11.22
CA ARG A 289 -21.28 1.93 10.95
C ARG A 289 -20.30 2.73 11.81
N ALA A 290 -19.49 3.53 11.16
CA ALA A 290 -18.56 4.45 11.80
C ALA A 290 -18.89 5.91 11.46
N THR A 291 -18.63 6.81 12.40
CA THR A 291 -18.80 8.26 12.22
C THR A 291 -17.51 8.96 12.60
N GLN A 292 -17.24 10.10 12.00
CA GLN A 292 -16.04 10.89 12.31
C GLN A 292 -16.09 11.44 13.75
N LYS A 293 -17.26 11.94 14.15
CA LYS A 293 -17.52 12.46 15.50
C LYS A 293 -18.91 12.03 15.94
N LEU A 294 -19.06 11.65 17.21
CA LEU A 294 -20.35 11.28 17.78
C LEU A 294 -21.35 12.45 17.82
N THR A 295 -20.84 13.64 18.07
CA THR A 295 -21.64 14.89 18.13
C THR A 295 -21.95 15.47 16.77
N SER A 296 -21.31 15.01 15.71
CA SER A 296 -21.49 15.47 14.33
C SER A 296 -21.35 14.28 13.39
N PRO A 297 -22.40 13.44 13.29
CA PRO A 297 -22.34 12.15 12.58
C PRO A 297 -22.56 12.30 11.05
N TYR A 298 -22.28 13.48 10.52
CA TYR A 298 -22.56 13.82 9.12
C TYR A 298 -21.58 13.17 8.16
N THR A 299 -20.36 12.88 8.61
CA THR A 299 -19.42 12.02 7.88
C THR A 299 -19.45 10.63 8.50
N SER A 300 -19.87 9.66 7.71
CA SER A 300 -20.01 8.27 8.14
C SER A 300 -19.48 7.29 7.09
N TYR A 301 -19.03 6.13 7.57
CA TYR A 301 -18.66 4.99 6.75
C TYR A 301 -19.50 3.79 7.14
N THR A 302 -20.03 3.10 6.16
CA THR A 302 -20.79 1.86 6.36
C THR A 302 -20.12 0.71 5.68
N ARG A 303 -19.97 -0.42 6.38
CA ARG A 303 -19.46 -1.70 5.87
C ARG A 303 -20.52 -2.77 6.05
N ARG A 304 -20.83 -3.51 4.99
CA ARG A 304 -21.66 -4.72 4.99
C ARG A 304 -20.84 -5.83 4.41
N GLY A 305 -19.97 -6.38 5.25
CA GLY A 305 -19.02 -7.38 4.84
C GLY A 305 -19.61 -8.79 4.91
N PHE A 306 -19.16 -9.67 4.02
CA PHE A 306 -19.51 -11.08 4.03
C PHE A 306 -18.33 -11.92 3.57
N THR A 307 -18.28 -13.16 4.04
CA THR A 307 -17.31 -14.16 3.58
C THR A 307 -18.03 -15.51 3.51
N ALA A 308 -17.72 -16.28 2.48
CA ALA A 308 -18.14 -17.68 2.35
C ALA A 308 -16.96 -18.50 1.84
N GLU A 309 -16.53 -19.50 2.60
CA GLU A 309 -15.39 -20.37 2.30
C GLU A 309 -15.82 -21.83 2.32
N TYR A 310 -15.71 -22.50 1.20
CA TYR A 310 -16.01 -23.91 1.05
C TYR A 310 -14.75 -24.73 0.81
N SER A 311 -14.62 -25.84 1.50
CA SER A 311 -13.53 -26.80 1.27
C SER A 311 -14.05 -28.21 1.23
N ARG A 312 -13.53 -29.00 0.26
CA ARG A 312 -13.83 -30.42 0.13
C ARG A 312 -12.65 -31.16 -0.46
N THR A 313 -12.41 -32.36 0.03
CA THR A 313 -11.41 -33.27 -0.53
C THR A 313 -12.12 -34.45 -1.26
N PHE A 314 -11.87 -34.58 -2.54
CA PHE A 314 -12.40 -35.66 -3.38
C PHE A 314 -11.39 -36.82 -3.46
N ALA A 315 -11.88 -38.04 -3.36
CA ALA A 315 -11.07 -39.26 -3.47
C ALA A 315 -9.79 -39.25 -2.61
N ARG A 316 -9.75 -38.43 -1.52
CA ARG A 316 -8.61 -38.22 -0.58
C ARG A 316 -7.34 -37.64 -1.21
N VAL A 317 -7.37 -37.23 -2.47
CA VAL A 317 -6.18 -36.75 -3.19
C VAL A 317 -6.41 -35.40 -3.89
N LEU A 318 -7.64 -34.99 -4.08
CA LEU A 318 -7.94 -33.73 -4.77
C LEU A 318 -8.73 -32.81 -3.84
N ARG A 319 -8.08 -31.75 -3.36
CA ARG A 319 -8.70 -30.76 -2.47
C ARG A 319 -9.13 -29.53 -3.25
N LEU A 320 -10.40 -29.21 -3.15
CA LEU A 320 -10.99 -27.96 -3.61
C LEU A 320 -11.17 -27.03 -2.42
N GLU A 321 -10.67 -25.81 -2.52
CA GLU A 321 -11.00 -24.67 -1.69
C GLU A 321 -11.55 -23.59 -2.61
N ALA A 322 -12.72 -23.06 -2.31
CA ALA A 322 -13.34 -21.99 -3.09
C ALA A 322 -14.09 -21.06 -2.15
N GLY A 323 -13.95 -19.79 -2.38
CA GLY A 323 -14.56 -18.82 -1.51
C GLY A 323 -14.80 -17.47 -2.16
N VAL A 324 -15.45 -16.62 -1.41
CA VAL A 324 -15.67 -15.23 -1.75
C VAL A 324 -15.62 -14.37 -0.48
N THR A 325 -14.87 -13.29 -0.54
CA THR A 325 -14.92 -12.22 0.45
C THR A 325 -15.46 -10.98 -0.23
N GLY A 326 -16.34 -10.25 0.45
CA GLY A 326 -16.93 -9.06 -0.11
C GLY A 326 -17.34 -8.03 0.92
N ASN A 327 -17.50 -6.81 0.45
CA ASN A 327 -18.06 -5.69 1.18
C ASN A 327 -19.01 -4.90 0.28
N LEU A 328 -20.11 -4.43 0.83
CA LEU A 328 -21.01 -3.49 0.18
C LEU A 328 -21.19 -2.30 1.10
N GLY A 329 -20.62 -1.16 0.75
CA GLY A 329 -20.63 -0.01 1.64
C GLY A 329 -20.01 1.24 1.03
N GLY A 330 -19.47 2.08 1.91
CA GLY A 330 -18.81 3.31 1.49
C GLY A 330 -18.99 4.46 2.45
N MET A 331 -18.52 5.61 2.01
CA MET A 331 -18.59 6.90 2.71
C MET A 331 -19.84 7.67 2.34
N ASP A 332 -20.42 8.33 3.32
CA ASP A 332 -21.43 9.38 3.16
C ASP A 332 -20.98 10.57 4.01
N SER A 333 -20.56 11.64 3.35
CA SER A 333 -20.16 12.88 3.98
C SER A 333 -21.07 14.00 3.47
N LYS A 334 -21.66 14.75 4.38
CA LYS A 334 -22.50 15.91 4.09
C LYS A 334 -22.28 16.98 5.15
N ASP A 335 -22.66 18.19 4.82
CA ASP A 335 -22.60 19.29 5.76
C ASP A 335 -23.59 19.13 6.91
N ASP A 336 -23.34 19.86 8.00
CA ASP A 336 -24.28 20.03 9.08
C ASP A 336 -25.57 20.63 8.53
N PRO A 337 -26.74 20.08 8.78
CA PRO A 337 -28.02 20.65 8.34
C PRO A 337 -28.21 22.12 8.77
N ASP A 338 -27.58 22.54 9.86
CA ASP A 338 -27.62 23.92 10.33
C ASP A 338 -26.63 24.85 9.61
N ALA A 339 -25.76 24.31 8.77
CA ALA A 339 -24.79 25.10 7.97
C ALA A 339 -25.40 25.75 6.73
N PHE A 340 -26.66 25.45 6.39
CA PHE A 340 -27.36 25.92 5.19
C PHE A 340 -26.63 25.60 3.87
N SER A 341 -25.82 24.57 3.87
CA SER A 341 -25.11 24.03 2.70
C SER A 341 -25.74 22.70 2.31
N GLU A 342 -25.81 22.45 1.00
CA GLU A 342 -26.29 21.18 0.44
C GLU A 342 -25.11 20.28 -0.02
N GLU A 343 -23.88 20.66 0.30
CA GLU A 343 -22.70 19.90 -0.10
C GLU A 343 -22.70 18.48 0.47
N PHE A 344 -22.31 17.55 -0.39
CA PHE A 344 -22.05 16.17 0.04
C PHE A 344 -20.94 15.52 -0.79
N ALA A 345 -20.36 14.48 -0.23
CA ALA A 345 -19.49 13.55 -0.93
C ALA A 345 -19.88 12.12 -0.55
N LYS A 346 -20.23 11.31 -1.54
CA LYS A 346 -20.55 9.88 -1.38
C LYS A 346 -19.53 9.06 -2.14
N ALA A 347 -18.92 8.10 -1.48
CA ALA A 347 -18.00 7.18 -2.11
C ALA A 347 -18.46 5.74 -1.88
N HIS A 348 -18.49 4.94 -2.93
CA HIS A 348 -18.64 3.50 -2.82
C HIS A 348 -17.34 2.90 -2.27
N ASP A 349 -17.47 1.77 -1.61
CA ASP A 349 -16.37 0.87 -1.22
C ASP A 349 -16.91 -0.56 -1.34
N ASN A 350 -17.30 -0.92 -2.59
CA ASN A 350 -17.86 -2.24 -2.86
C ASN A 350 -16.74 -3.15 -3.37
N LEU A 351 -16.42 -4.15 -2.57
CA LEU A 351 -15.36 -5.12 -2.83
C LEU A 351 -15.95 -6.50 -3.07
N LEU A 352 -15.40 -7.25 -4.03
CA LEU A 352 -15.72 -8.65 -4.27
C LEU A 352 -14.47 -9.40 -4.72
N THR A 353 -14.10 -10.47 -3.98
CA THR A 353 -12.90 -11.27 -4.26
C THR A 353 -13.22 -12.76 -4.29
N PRO A 354 -13.88 -13.28 -5.36
CA PRO A 354 -14.03 -14.70 -5.53
C PRO A 354 -12.69 -15.36 -5.87
N HIS A 355 -12.49 -16.57 -5.33
CA HIS A 355 -11.29 -17.36 -5.59
C HIS A 355 -11.58 -18.85 -5.53
N ALA A 356 -10.72 -19.62 -6.20
CA ALA A 356 -10.72 -21.06 -6.13
C ALA A 356 -9.30 -21.61 -6.20
N LYS A 357 -9.04 -22.64 -5.42
CA LYS A 357 -7.79 -23.38 -5.39
C LYS A 357 -8.09 -24.86 -5.47
N LEU A 358 -7.46 -25.53 -6.42
CA LEU A 358 -7.51 -26.97 -6.58
C LEU A 358 -6.12 -27.53 -6.33
N THR A 359 -5.95 -28.34 -5.28
CA THR A 359 -4.69 -28.97 -4.95
C THR A 359 -4.78 -30.47 -5.16
N TRP A 360 -3.95 -30.98 -6.05
CA TRP A 360 -3.80 -32.42 -6.28
C TRP A 360 -2.61 -32.94 -5.45
N MET A 361 -2.92 -33.70 -4.41
CA MET A 361 -1.97 -34.32 -3.50
C MET A 361 -1.48 -35.64 -4.13
N LEU A 362 -0.43 -35.56 -4.90
CA LEU A 362 0.07 -36.69 -5.69
C LEU A 362 0.97 -37.59 -4.87
N ASN A 363 1.78 -37.01 -3.97
CA ASN A 363 2.75 -37.71 -3.14
C ASN A 363 3.58 -38.76 -3.91
N ARG A 364 4.13 -38.37 -5.08
CA ARG A 364 5.00 -39.18 -5.89
C ARG A 364 6.45 -38.81 -5.68
N SER A 365 7.36 -39.70 -6.01
CA SER A 365 8.82 -39.47 -5.88
C SER A 365 9.35 -38.25 -6.63
N TRP A 366 8.61 -37.67 -7.55
CA TRP A 366 8.99 -36.50 -8.36
C TRP A 366 8.04 -35.32 -8.20
N ILE A 367 6.96 -35.45 -7.44
CA ILE A 367 6.00 -34.38 -7.14
C ILE A 367 5.21 -34.73 -5.89
N THR A 368 5.12 -33.78 -4.98
CA THR A 368 4.26 -33.87 -3.80
C THR A 368 2.88 -33.31 -4.09
N ASN A 369 2.80 -32.05 -4.50
CA ASN A 369 1.53 -31.39 -4.82
C ASN A 369 1.61 -30.65 -6.15
N LEU A 370 0.46 -30.59 -6.83
CA LEU A 370 0.21 -29.70 -7.95
C LEU A 370 -1.02 -28.83 -7.61
N SER A 371 -0.88 -27.52 -7.61
CA SER A 371 -1.99 -26.63 -7.28
C SER A 371 -2.30 -25.71 -8.45
N LEU A 372 -3.59 -25.56 -8.76
CA LEU A 372 -4.13 -24.56 -9.67
C LEU A 372 -4.97 -23.57 -8.85
N GLU A 373 -4.65 -22.30 -8.96
CA GLU A 373 -5.36 -21.21 -8.24
C GLU A 373 -5.85 -20.19 -9.25
N GLY A 374 -7.04 -19.65 -9.00
CA GLY A 374 -7.61 -18.53 -9.76
C GLY A 374 -8.38 -17.59 -8.86
N SER A 375 -8.30 -16.30 -9.15
CA SER A 375 -9.01 -15.28 -8.39
C SER A 375 -9.39 -14.09 -9.27
N VAL A 376 -10.43 -13.39 -8.82
CA VAL A 376 -10.83 -12.09 -9.35
C VAL A 376 -10.86 -11.12 -8.18
N TYR A 377 -10.36 -9.90 -8.39
CA TYR A 377 -10.50 -8.77 -7.50
C TYR A 377 -11.34 -7.72 -8.23
N TYR A 378 -12.47 -7.35 -7.65
CA TYR A 378 -13.31 -6.27 -8.13
C TYR A 378 -13.54 -5.26 -7.01
N HIS A 379 -13.23 -4.00 -7.26
CA HIS A 379 -13.43 -2.91 -6.32
C HIS A 379 -14.08 -1.70 -7.02
N ASP A 380 -15.33 -1.44 -6.70
CA ASP A 380 -16.06 -0.25 -7.12
C ASP A 380 -15.83 0.87 -6.09
N ASN A 381 -15.01 1.83 -6.46
CA ASN A 381 -14.65 3.00 -5.68
C ASN A 381 -15.15 4.28 -6.36
N ARG A 382 -16.44 4.29 -6.70
CA ARG A 382 -17.09 5.47 -7.30
C ARG A 382 -17.31 6.54 -6.25
N THR A 383 -16.90 7.78 -6.56
CA THR A 383 -17.15 8.96 -5.74
C THR A 383 -18.08 9.93 -6.50
N HIS A 384 -19.09 10.44 -5.80
CA HIS A 384 -19.98 11.50 -6.26
C HIS A 384 -19.87 12.66 -5.26
N GLU A 385 -19.44 13.81 -5.74
CA GLU A 385 -19.29 15.03 -4.95
C GLU A 385 -20.21 16.11 -5.50
N HIS A 386 -21.07 16.65 -4.65
CA HIS A 386 -21.90 17.81 -4.91
C HIS A 386 -21.25 19.01 -4.24
N LEU A 387 -20.57 19.84 -5.03
CA LEU A 387 -19.66 20.88 -4.57
C LEU A 387 -20.29 22.26 -4.72
N TYR A 388 -20.28 23.05 -3.66
CA TYR A 388 -20.64 24.46 -3.73
C TYR A 388 -19.45 25.31 -4.14
N ASN A 389 -19.61 26.03 -5.22
CA ASN A 389 -18.62 26.97 -5.72
C ASN A 389 -19.09 28.40 -5.49
N SER A 390 -18.27 29.21 -4.81
CA SER A 390 -18.54 30.62 -4.54
C SER A 390 -17.30 31.46 -4.85
N TYR A 391 -17.38 32.19 -5.95
CA TYR A 391 -16.26 32.99 -6.45
C TYR A 391 -16.45 34.51 -6.21
N GLY A 392 -17.60 34.92 -5.69
CA GLY A 392 -17.92 36.32 -5.49
C GLY A 392 -18.22 37.09 -6.77
N SER A 393 -17.74 36.65 -7.93
CA SER A 393 -18.03 37.19 -9.26
C SER A 393 -17.98 36.07 -10.29
N SER A 394 -18.59 36.29 -11.44
CA SER A 394 -18.51 35.35 -12.55
C SER A 394 -17.03 35.08 -12.92
N GLN A 395 -16.69 33.81 -13.13
CA GLN A 395 -15.35 33.37 -13.49
C GLN A 395 -15.29 32.84 -14.91
N PRO A 396 -14.22 33.11 -15.66
CA PRO A 396 -14.05 32.51 -16.98
C PRO A 396 -13.71 31.03 -16.85
N ALA A 397 -14.25 30.20 -17.74
CA ALA A 397 -13.92 28.81 -17.88
C ALA A 397 -13.69 28.41 -19.32
N VAL A 398 -12.70 27.56 -19.55
CA VAL A 398 -12.39 26.99 -20.87
C VAL A 398 -12.31 25.46 -20.72
N HIS A 399 -13.03 24.78 -21.61
CA HIS A 399 -13.08 23.31 -21.63
C HIS A 399 -12.68 22.74 -23.00
N ALA A 400 -12.01 23.56 -23.85
CA ALA A 400 -11.57 23.15 -25.18
C ALA A 400 -10.51 22.03 -25.09
N GLU A 401 -10.66 20.98 -25.87
CA GLU A 401 -9.75 19.83 -25.93
C GLU A 401 -8.76 19.93 -27.10
N GLU A 402 -8.94 20.93 -27.97
CA GLU A 402 -8.07 21.19 -29.12
C GLU A 402 -7.16 22.39 -28.87
N GLN A 403 -6.07 22.44 -29.64
CA GLN A 403 -5.18 23.59 -29.61
C GLN A 403 -5.82 24.77 -30.35
N GLY A 404 -5.84 25.95 -29.70
CA GLY A 404 -6.38 27.14 -30.33
C GLY A 404 -6.81 28.22 -29.32
N TYR A 405 -7.34 29.32 -29.90
CA TYR A 405 -7.87 30.43 -29.11
C TYR A 405 -9.37 30.25 -28.91
N PHE A 406 -9.81 30.35 -27.68
CA PHE A 406 -11.22 30.15 -27.30
C PHE A 406 -11.70 31.28 -26.42
N LEU A 407 -12.91 31.73 -26.73
CA LEU A 407 -13.66 32.62 -25.85
C LEU A 407 -14.13 31.80 -24.64
N ALA A 408 -13.80 32.27 -23.45
CA ALA A 408 -14.20 31.60 -22.22
C ALA A 408 -15.70 31.70 -22.00
N THR A 409 -16.33 30.66 -21.51
CA THR A 409 -17.67 30.71 -20.93
C THR A 409 -17.63 31.39 -19.56
N ALA A 410 -18.74 31.92 -19.12
CA ALA A 410 -18.86 32.59 -17.84
C ALA A 410 -19.54 31.66 -16.83
N LEU A 411 -18.80 31.17 -15.87
CA LEU A 411 -19.37 30.44 -14.72
C LEU A 411 -20.18 31.43 -13.85
N PRO A 412 -21.31 31.01 -13.28
CA PRO A 412 -22.06 31.82 -12.32
C PRO A 412 -21.19 32.19 -11.11
N PRO A 413 -21.45 33.29 -10.40
CA PRO A 413 -20.74 33.63 -9.17
C PRO A 413 -20.85 32.58 -8.06
N THR A 414 -22.01 31.91 -8.02
CA THR A 414 -22.32 30.83 -7.08
C THR A 414 -23.11 29.75 -7.78
N PHE A 415 -22.72 28.50 -7.60
CA PHE A 415 -23.43 27.34 -8.17
C PHE A 415 -23.01 26.05 -7.46
N TYR A 416 -23.86 25.03 -7.59
CA TYR A 416 -23.49 23.66 -7.25
C TYR A 416 -23.07 22.92 -8.51
N ALA A 417 -22.05 22.05 -8.37
CA ALA A 417 -21.55 21.21 -9.44
C ALA A 417 -21.36 19.78 -8.96
N ASP A 418 -21.81 18.83 -9.76
CA ASP A 418 -21.66 17.39 -9.49
C ASP A 418 -20.45 16.84 -10.21
N ARG A 419 -19.42 16.46 -9.42
CA ARG A 419 -18.20 15.82 -9.89
C ARG A 419 -18.25 14.33 -9.58
N ILE A 420 -18.06 13.53 -10.62
CA ILE A 420 -18.05 12.08 -10.53
C ILE A 420 -16.63 11.56 -10.79
N THR A 421 -16.15 10.67 -9.94
CA THR A 421 -15.00 9.84 -10.21
C THR A 421 -15.45 8.39 -10.17
N ASP A 422 -15.66 7.79 -11.32
CA ASP A 422 -16.09 6.39 -11.46
C ASP A 422 -14.87 5.51 -11.69
N SER A 423 -14.32 4.96 -10.60
CA SER A 423 -13.18 4.02 -10.61
C SER A 423 -13.67 2.65 -10.23
N ARG A 424 -13.47 1.67 -11.11
CA ARG A 424 -13.82 0.27 -10.90
C ARG A 424 -12.66 -0.62 -11.29
N GLU A 425 -11.87 -0.98 -10.31
CA GLU A 425 -10.73 -1.87 -10.52
C GLU A 425 -11.22 -3.30 -10.72
N LEU A 426 -10.68 -3.99 -11.72
CA LEU A 426 -11.01 -5.37 -12.03
C LEU A 426 -9.73 -6.12 -12.41
N ASP A 427 -9.26 -6.94 -11.48
CA ASP A 427 -8.04 -7.70 -11.65
C ASP A 427 -8.35 -9.20 -11.74
N TYR A 428 -7.55 -9.89 -12.52
CA TYR A 428 -7.60 -11.36 -12.67
C TYR A 428 -6.25 -11.94 -12.30
N ALA A 429 -6.26 -13.07 -11.63
CA ALA A 429 -5.04 -13.83 -11.37
C ALA A 429 -5.25 -15.32 -11.54
N ALA A 430 -4.24 -15.99 -12.09
CA ALA A 430 -4.17 -17.43 -12.19
C ALA A 430 -2.76 -17.92 -11.90
N SER A 431 -2.61 -19.04 -11.19
CA SER A 431 -1.30 -19.61 -10.91
C SER A 431 -1.34 -21.15 -10.96
N LEU A 432 -0.25 -21.71 -11.45
CA LEU A 432 0.05 -23.13 -11.38
C LEU A 432 1.30 -23.29 -10.51
N LYS A 433 1.18 -24.08 -9.44
CA LYS A 433 2.25 -24.29 -8.46
C LYS A 433 2.59 -25.77 -8.36
N TYR A 434 3.87 -26.03 -8.28
CA TYR A 434 4.49 -27.35 -8.14
C TYR A 434 5.30 -27.37 -6.87
N ASP A 435 5.05 -28.35 -6.01
CA ASP A 435 5.80 -28.60 -4.79
C ASP A 435 6.35 -30.03 -4.81
N TRP A 436 7.62 -30.16 -4.49
CA TRP A 436 8.29 -31.44 -4.37
C TRP A 436 9.16 -31.53 -3.12
N LEU A 437 8.74 -32.37 -2.21
CA LEU A 437 9.51 -32.74 -1.03
C LEU A 437 10.29 -34.02 -1.31
N HIS A 438 11.58 -34.02 -1.06
CA HIS A 438 12.39 -35.24 -1.09
C HIS A 438 13.62 -35.12 -0.19
N HIS A 439 14.31 -36.23 0.00
CA HIS A 439 15.50 -36.30 0.83
C HIS A 439 16.70 -36.74 -0.01
N PHE A 440 17.84 -36.07 0.17
CA PHE A 440 19.14 -36.45 -0.33
C PHE A 440 19.98 -36.93 0.86
N GLY A 441 19.89 -38.20 1.24
CA GLY A 441 20.44 -38.67 2.47
C GLY A 441 19.81 -37.96 3.67
N ASP A 442 20.65 -37.27 4.46
CA ASP A 442 20.17 -36.51 5.63
C ASP A 442 19.69 -35.09 5.31
N VAL A 443 19.81 -34.66 4.05
CA VAL A 443 19.35 -33.34 3.61
C VAL A 443 17.91 -33.42 3.16
N LYS A 444 17.01 -32.73 3.85
CA LYS A 444 15.64 -32.48 3.41
C LYS A 444 15.62 -31.36 2.40
N SER A 445 14.98 -31.58 1.26
CA SER A 445 14.85 -30.66 0.14
C SER A 445 13.38 -30.40 -0.17
N VAL A 446 13.03 -29.14 -0.34
CA VAL A 446 11.69 -28.71 -0.75
C VAL A 446 11.82 -27.76 -1.93
N LEU A 447 11.52 -28.28 -3.11
CA LEU A 447 11.47 -27.48 -4.34
C LEU A 447 10.05 -26.96 -4.56
N LYS A 448 9.95 -25.64 -4.70
CA LYS A 448 8.74 -24.93 -5.16
C LYS A 448 9.00 -24.30 -6.51
N ALA A 449 8.10 -24.49 -7.46
CA ALA A 449 8.16 -23.81 -8.73
C ALA A 449 6.75 -23.39 -9.17
N GLY A 450 6.63 -22.35 -9.94
CA GLY A 450 5.33 -21.94 -10.42
C GLY A 450 5.35 -20.94 -11.56
N VAL A 451 4.19 -20.87 -12.20
CA VAL A 451 3.87 -19.88 -13.23
C VAL A 451 2.65 -19.11 -12.75
N GLN A 452 2.71 -17.81 -12.79
CA GLN A 452 1.65 -16.91 -12.35
C GLN A 452 1.36 -15.90 -13.45
N TRP A 453 0.07 -15.66 -13.69
CA TRP A 453 -0.42 -14.61 -14.55
C TRP A 453 -1.35 -13.70 -13.76
N LYS A 454 -1.17 -12.41 -13.92
CA LYS A 454 -2.03 -11.35 -13.35
C LYS A 454 -2.39 -10.36 -14.44
N ALA A 455 -3.60 -9.84 -14.41
CA ALA A 455 -4.05 -8.74 -15.24
C ALA A 455 -4.72 -7.70 -14.36
N ASP A 456 -4.22 -6.48 -14.34
CA ASP A 456 -4.77 -5.34 -13.62
C ASP A 456 -5.49 -4.42 -14.63
N GLY A 457 -6.71 -3.96 -14.31
CA GLY A 457 -7.50 -3.10 -15.17
C GLY A 457 -8.47 -2.22 -14.42
N ASN A 458 -8.93 -1.15 -15.07
CA ASN A 458 -10.00 -0.29 -14.57
C ASN A 458 -11.09 -0.16 -15.62
N VAL A 459 -12.32 -0.51 -15.25
CA VAL A 459 -13.49 -0.51 -16.14
C VAL A 459 -14.50 0.58 -15.79
N GLY A 460 -14.10 1.55 -14.98
CA GLY A 460 -14.92 2.71 -14.62
C GLY A 460 -15.02 3.74 -15.73
N ALA A 461 -16.07 4.57 -15.70
CA ALA A 461 -16.25 5.66 -16.66
C ALA A 461 -15.23 6.80 -16.47
N GLY A 462 -14.51 6.83 -15.33
CA GLY A 462 -13.46 7.81 -15.07
C GLY A 462 -13.95 9.09 -14.41
N GLU A 463 -13.26 10.19 -14.67
CA GLU A 463 -13.52 11.48 -14.06
C GLU A 463 -14.35 12.34 -15.00
N TYR A 464 -15.48 12.88 -14.52
CA TYR A 464 -16.33 13.79 -15.28
C TYR A 464 -17.23 14.64 -14.37
N TYR A 465 -17.76 15.74 -14.91
CA TYR A 465 -18.86 16.47 -14.30
C TYR A 465 -20.18 16.07 -14.96
N GLU A 466 -21.28 15.95 -14.19
CA GLU A 466 -22.60 15.67 -14.76
C GLU A 466 -23.05 16.77 -15.71
N ASN A 467 -22.79 18.04 -15.33
CA ASN A 467 -22.91 19.18 -16.23
C ASN A 467 -21.50 19.72 -16.55
N PRO A 468 -20.96 19.45 -17.75
CA PRO A 468 -19.64 19.92 -18.15
C PRO A 468 -19.48 21.44 -18.18
N GLU A 469 -20.58 22.20 -18.39
CA GLU A 469 -20.56 23.67 -18.40
C GLU A 469 -20.27 24.27 -17.01
N LEU A 470 -20.54 23.51 -15.94
CA LEU A 470 -20.27 23.91 -14.57
C LEU A 470 -18.94 23.36 -14.05
N ALA A 471 -18.16 22.73 -14.91
CA ALA A 471 -16.84 22.26 -14.52
C ALA A 471 -15.90 23.45 -14.21
N ALA A 472 -15.00 23.24 -13.25
CA ALA A 472 -13.99 24.23 -12.91
C ALA A 472 -13.11 24.57 -14.14
N ASN A 473 -12.62 25.81 -14.21
CA ASN A 473 -11.75 26.22 -15.31
C ASN A 473 -10.54 25.27 -15.46
N GLY A 474 -10.24 24.89 -16.68
CA GLY A 474 -9.17 23.97 -17.02
C GLY A 474 -9.50 22.49 -16.81
N TYR A 475 -10.68 22.15 -16.32
CA TYR A 475 -11.10 20.75 -16.20
C TYR A 475 -11.37 20.11 -17.55
N ARG A 476 -10.96 18.83 -17.71
CA ARG A 476 -11.31 17.97 -18.86
C ARG A 476 -11.66 16.57 -18.33
N PRO A 477 -12.63 15.88 -18.96
CA PRO A 477 -12.96 14.51 -18.58
C PRO A 477 -11.78 13.57 -18.83
N ARG A 478 -11.76 12.45 -18.10
CA ARG A 478 -10.76 11.41 -18.25
C ARG A 478 -11.40 10.03 -18.17
N PRO A 479 -11.80 9.43 -19.28
CA PRO A 479 -12.35 8.08 -19.30
C PRO A 479 -11.26 7.05 -18.95
N TYR A 480 -11.59 6.13 -18.02
CA TYR A 480 -10.65 5.09 -17.61
C TYR A 480 -10.71 3.86 -18.51
N THR A 481 -11.81 3.68 -19.23
CA THR A 481 -12.00 2.62 -20.22
C THR A 481 -11.07 2.69 -21.43
N ASP A 482 -10.42 3.84 -21.65
CA ASP A 482 -9.50 4.03 -22.77
C ASP A 482 -8.12 3.40 -22.55
N TYR A 483 -7.86 2.96 -21.32
CA TYR A 483 -6.56 2.40 -20.96
C TYR A 483 -6.57 0.87 -20.97
N PRO A 484 -5.51 0.24 -21.53
CA PRO A 484 -5.43 -1.21 -21.63
C PRO A 484 -5.14 -1.85 -20.27
N TYR A 485 -5.44 -3.15 -20.16
CA TYR A 485 -4.99 -3.97 -19.06
C TYR A 485 -3.47 -4.09 -19.01
N MET A 486 -2.92 -4.09 -17.81
CA MET A 486 -1.53 -4.45 -17.56
C MET A 486 -1.46 -5.95 -17.23
N HIS A 487 -0.90 -6.75 -18.12
CA HIS A 487 -0.67 -8.17 -17.87
C HIS A 487 0.73 -8.41 -17.35
N ASN A 488 0.88 -9.22 -16.30
CA ASN A 488 2.16 -9.64 -15.75
C ASN A 488 2.25 -11.17 -15.73
N LEU A 489 3.26 -11.72 -16.38
CA LEU A 489 3.59 -13.15 -16.36
C LEU A 489 4.85 -13.34 -15.52
N ALA A 490 4.77 -14.18 -14.50
CA ALA A 490 5.87 -14.51 -13.62
C ALA A 490 6.18 -16.00 -13.63
N VAL A 491 7.45 -16.33 -13.53
CA VAL A 491 7.94 -17.69 -13.31
C VAL A 491 8.89 -17.65 -12.12
N TYR A 492 8.73 -18.58 -11.20
CA TYR A 492 9.62 -18.66 -10.04
C TYR A 492 10.04 -20.09 -9.76
N VAL A 493 11.20 -20.19 -9.11
CA VAL A 493 11.72 -21.42 -8.51
C VAL A 493 12.35 -21.06 -7.16
N GLU A 494 12.09 -21.87 -6.15
CA GLU A 494 12.69 -21.74 -4.81
C GLU A 494 12.99 -23.13 -4.26
N GLU A 495 14.23 -23.30 -3.78
CA GLU A 495 14.70 -24.50 -3.13
C GLU A 495 14.95 -24.21 -1.64
N LYS A 496 14.29 -24.94 -0.75
CA LYS A 496 14.55 -24.92 0.69
C LYS A 496 15.29 -26.19 1.08
N LEU A 497 16.47 -26.04 1.65
CA LEU A 497 17.31 -27.14 2.13
C LEU A 497 17.40 -27.08 3.66
N SER A 498 17.29 -28.24 4.31
CA SER A 498 17.46 -28.38 5.76
C SER A 498 18.41 -29.52 6.06
N TRP A 499 19.47 -29.25 6.84
CA TRP A 499 20.50 -30.22 7.21
C TRP A 499 21.04 -29.91 8.59
N GLU A 500 20.96 -30.83 9.54
CA GLU A 500 21.57 -30.80 10.89
C GLU A 500 21.43 -29.49 11.68
N GLY A 501 20.40 -28.71 11.46
CA GLY A 501 20.23 -27.41 12.13
C GLY A 501 20.68 -26.24 11.30
N LEU A 502 21.11 -26.47 10.05
CA LEU A 502 21.24 -25.41 9.03
C LEU A 502 20.08 -25.51 8.05
N GLU A 503 19.36 -24.42 7.89
CA GLU A 503 18.31 -24.29 6.91
C GLU A 503 18.60 -23.12 5.97
N GLY A 504 18.30 -23.28 4.67
CA GLY A 504 18.49 -22.23 3.69
C GLY A 504 17.43 -22.29 2.61
N SER A 505 16.98 -21.13 2.10
CA SER A 505 16.18 -21.06 0.90
C SER A 505 16.84 -20.18 -0.15
N PHE A 506 16.82 -20.63 -1.40
CA PHE A 506 17.38 -19.97 -2.56
C PHE A 506 16.28 -19.82 -3.60
N GLY A 507 15.86 -18.60 -3.87
CA GLY A 507 14.77 -18.32 -4.77
C GLY A 507 15.16 -17.41 -5.92
N LEU A 508 14.56 -17.65 -7.07
CA LEU A 508 14.68 -16.81 -8.25
C LEU A 508 13.30 -16.59 -8.88
N ARG A 509 12.95 -15.33 -9.11
CA ARG A 509 11.70 -14.95 -9.79
C ARG A 509 12.01 -14.07 -10.99
N GLY A 510 11.52 -14.49 -12.15
CA GLY A 510 11.52 -13.71 -13.39
C GLY A 510 10.10 -13.23 -13.71
N GLU A 511 9.96 -11.98 -14.11
CA GLU A 511 8.66 -11.40 -14.47
C GLU A 511 8.76 -10.67 -15.79
N ARG A 512 7.66 -10.72 -16.55
CA ARG A 512 7.49 -9.94 -17.77
C ARG A 512 6.10 -9.32 -17.82
N THR A 513 6.06 -8.02 -18.02
CA THR A 513 4.83 -7.26 -18.17
C THR A 513 4.52 -6.99 -19.63
N PHE A 514 3.24 -6.94 -19.96
CA PHE A 514 2.72 -6.62 -21.26
C PHE A 514 1.65 -5.55 -21.10
N ILE A 515 1.84 -4.42 -21.80
CA ILE A 515 0.91 -3.28 -21.76
C ILE A 515 0.72 -2.85 -23.21
N GLU A 516 -0.49 -3.08 -23.74
CA GLU A 516 -0.78 -2.77 -25.14
C GLU A 516 -0.69 -1.26 -25.41
N GLY A 517 -0.25 -0.88 -26.60
CA GLY A 517 -0.18 0.53 -27.02
C GLY A 517 0.92 1.37 -26.35
N THR A 518 1.77 0.79 -25.50
CA THR A 518 2.86 1.52 -24.83
C THR A 518 4.23 1.25 -25.45
N GLN A 519 5.17 2.15 -25.18
CA GLN A 519 6.56 2.07 -25.68
C GLN A 519 7.58 1.75 -24.59
N TYR A 520 7.15 1.28 -23.43
CA TYR A 520 8.05 0.95 -22.31
C TYR A 520 9.03 -0.17 -22.71
N LYS A 521 10.32 0.00 -22.34
CA LYS A 521 11.41 -0.92 -22.72
C LYS A 521 11.77 -1.90 -21.61
N ASN A 522 11.70 -1.47 -20.34
CA ASN A 522 12.18 -2.23 -19.18
C ASN A 522 11.07 -3.09 -18.54
N LEU A 523 10.41 -3.91 -19.37
CA LEU A 523 9.26 -4.73 -18.94
C LEU A 523 9.65 -6.10 -18.38
N GLN A 524 10.93 -6.36 -18.17
CA GLN A 524 11.42 -7.63 -17.62
C GLN A 524 12.19 -7.38 -16.34
N THR A 525 11.99 -8.22 -15.35
CA THR A 525 12.68 -8.14 -14.08
C THR A 525 13.17 -9.50 -13.60
N LEU A 526 14.24 -9.49 -12.79
CA LEU A 526 14.77 -10.65 -12.11
C LEU A 526 14.94 -10.32 -10.64
N SER A 527 14.49 -11.23 -9.76
CA SER A 527 14.42 -11.03 -8.32
C SER A 527 15.02 -12.23 -7.58
N PRO A 528 16.35 -12.24 -7.34
CA PRO A 528 17.01 -13.28 -6.53
C PRO A 528 16.73 -13.07 -5.04
N ARG A 529 16.62 -14.19 -4.28
CA ARG A 529 16.35 -14.20 -2.84
C ARG A 529 17.11 -15.32 -2.16
N LEU A 530 17.59 -15.03 -0.94
CA LEU A 530 18.33 -15.95 -0.09
C LEU A 530 17.88 -15.73 1.34
N ASN A 531 17.55 -16.81 2.03
CA ASN A 531 17.37 -16.82 3.49
C ASN A 531 18.15 -17.99 4.06
N LEU A 532 18.76 -17.78 5.23
CA LEU A 532 19.53 -18.77 5.96
C LEU A 532 19.13 -18.72 7.43
N ARG A 533 19.05 -19.87 8.08
CA ARG A 533 18.92 -20.02 9.52
C ARG A 533 19.85 -21.11 10.01
N TRP A 534 20.60 -20.80 11.05
CA TRP A 534 21.48 -21.74 11.72
C TRP A 534 21.07 -21.89 13.18
N HIS A 535 20.67 -23.08 13.57
CA HIS A 535 20.44 -23.47 14.95
C HIS A 535 21.80 -23.81 15.60
N VAL A 536 22.45 -22.82 16.20
CA VAL A 536 23.74 -22.94 16.84
C VAL A 536 23.66 -23.94 18.03
N THR A 537 22.51 -23.88 18.72
CA THR A 537 22.10 -24.80 19.77
C THR A 537 20.58 -24.92 19.74
N ASP A 538 20.01 -25.86 20.49
CA ASP A 538 18.54 -25.97 20.67
C ASP A 538 17.89 -24.69 21.24
N ARG A 539 18.69 -23.72 21.69
CA ARG A 539 18.22 -22.48 22.33
C ARG A 539 18.59 -21.21 21.59
N LEU A 540 19.55 -21.29 20.70
CA LEU A 540 20.11 -20.14 19.99
C LEU A 540 20.09 -20.41 18.51
N SER A 541 19.40 -19.53 17.75
CA SER A 541 19.48 -19.53 16.30
C SER A 541 19.91 -18.16 15.76
N ILE A 542 20.63 -18.21 14.65
CA ILE A 542 21.03 -17.04 13.88
C ILE A 542 20.34 -17.17 12.53
N ARG A 543 19.71 -16.10 12.08
CA ARG A 543 19.10 -16.02 10.75
C ARG A 543 19.65 -14.85 9.96
N GLY A 544 19.62 -14.96 8.64
CA GLY A 544 19.99 -13.89 7.74
C GLY A 544 19.25 -14.00 6.41
N GLY A 545 19.03 -12.90 5.76
CA GLY A 545 18.37 -12.85 4.47
C GLY A 545 18.95 -11.74 3.60
N TRP A 546 18.96 -11.99 2.30
CA TRP A 546 19.23 -10.99 1.28
C TRP A 546 18.36 -11.25 0.07
N GLY A 547 17.75 -10.19 -0.48
CA GLY A 547 16.94 -10.37 -1.67
C GLY A 547 16.53 -9.06 -2.33
N VAL A 548 16.04 -9.23 -3.55
CA VAL A 548 15.49 -8.15 -4.37
C VAL A 548 14.02 -8.43 -4.60
N THR A 549 13.18 -7.42 -4.35
CA THR A 549 11.76 -7.43 -4.71
C THR A 549 11.48 -6.31 -5.69
N ARG A 550 10.44 -6.47 -6.51
CA ARG A 550 10.03 -5.48 -7.50
C ARG A 550 8.57 -5.14 -7.29
N LYS A 551 8.25 -3.83 -7.36
CA LYS A 551 6.88 -3.33 -7.37
C LYS A 551 6.53 -2.89 -8.78
N LEU A 552 5.40 -3.37 -9.31
CA LEU A 552 4.88 -2.92 -10.60
C LEU A 552 4.48 -1.45 -10.52
N PRO A 553 4.62 -0.69 -11.62
CA PRO A 553 4.10 0.67 -11.68
C PRO A 553 2.57 0.64 -11.69
N GLY A 554 1.94 1.50 -10.90
CA GLY A 554 0.48 1.69 -10.95
C GLY A 554 0.05 2.49 -12.19
N PHE A 555 -1.24 2.46 -12.50
CA PHE A 555 -1.84 3.18 -13.64
C PHE A 555 -1.62 4.69 -13.56
N TYR A 556 -1.54 5.25 -12.35
CA TYR A 556 -1.13 6.64 -12.14
C TYR A 556 0.21 6.99 -12.80
N ILE A 557 1.16 6.05 -12.82
CA ILE A 557 2.48 6.23 -13.45
C ILE A 557 2.46 5.82 -14.93
N LEU A 558 1.85 4.67 -15.25
CA LEU A 558 1.86 4.12 -16.61
C LEU A 558 1.06 4.95 -17.60
N PHE A 559 -0.04 5.52 -17.14
CA PHE A 559 -1.00 6.23 -17.97
C PHE A 559 -1.17 7.66 -17.46
N PRO A 560 -0.20 8.55 -17.72
CA PRO A 560 -0.30 9.93 -17.31
C PRO A 560 -1.54 10.59 -17.94
N ARG A 561 -2.16 11.49 -17.19
CA ARG A 561 -3.28 12.27 -17.67
C ARG A 561 -2.82 13.15 -18.82
N GLN A 562 -3.65 13.29 -19.86
CA GLN A 562 -3.49 14.40 -20.80
C GLN A 562 -3.72 15.71 -20.05
N GLU A 563 -2.74 16.60 -20.10
CA GLU A 563 -2.85 17.90 -19.46
C GLU A 563 -3.13 18.98 -20.50
N TYR A 564 -3.78 20.05 -20.06
CA TYR A 564 -4.10 21.20 -20.87
C TYR A 564 -3.54 22.45 -20.20
N ARG A 565 -2.91 23.27 -20.99
CA ARG A 565 -2.48 24.60 -20.55
C ARG A 565 -3.35 25.65 -21.18
N ASP A 566 -4.14 26.30 -20.37
CA ASP A 566 -4.98 27.42 -20.77
C ASP A 566 -4.26 28.72 -20.40
N ILE A 567 -3.74 29.44 -21.39
CA ILE A 567 -3.05 30.72 -21.22
C ILE A 567 -4.05 31.82 -21.48
N GLN A 568 -4.39 32.62 -20.47
CA GLN A 568 -5.21 33.81 -20.67
C GLN A 568 -4.45 34.80 -21.55
N THR A 569 -4.92 35.00 -22.75
CA THR A 569 -4.32 35.91 -23.75
C THR A 569 -4.99 37.26 -23.76
N PHE A 570 -6.23 37.35 -23.32
CA PHE A 570 -7.01 38.59 -23.29
C PHE A 570 -8.00 38.59 -22.12
N GLY A 571 -8.22 39.76 -21.52
CA GLY A 571 -9.27 39.98 -20.54
C GLY A 571 -9.79 41.42 -20.66
N PHE A 572 -11.07 41.56 -20.80
CA PHE A 572 -11.72 42.87 -20.93
C PHE A 572 -13.01 42.93 -20.10
N SER A 573 -13.08 43.90 -19.21
CA SER A 573 -14.26 44.15 -18.40
C SER A 573 -15.14 45.22 -19.08
N HIS A 574 -16.43 44.95 -19.21
CA HIS A 574 -17.42 45.84 -19.77
C HIS A 574 -18.66 45.94 -18.85
N GLY A 575 -19.53 46.92 -19.09
CA GLY A 575 -20.61 47.24 -18.16
C GLY A 575 -21.63 46.11 -17.86
N SER A 576 -21.67 45.08 -18.70
CA SER A 576 -22.54 43.89 -18.55
C SER A 576 -21.77 42.64 -18.08
N GLY A 577 -20.45 42.71 -17.91
CA GLY A 577 -19.60 41.56 -17.51
C GLY A 577 -18.14 41.71 -17.93
N ALA A 578 -17.51 40.60 -18.20
CA ALA A 578 -16.15 40.53 -18.70
C ALA A 578 -16.01 39.41 -19.75
N SER A 579 -15.22 39.67 -20.77
CA SER A 579 -14.89 38.71 -21.81
C SER A 579 -13.44 38.33 -21.71
N TYR A 580 -13.16 37.03 -21.81
CA TYR A 580 -11.79 36.47 -21.68
C TYR A 580 -11.54 35.56 -22.89
N ILE A 581 -10.33 35.60 -23.39
CA ILE A 581 -9.85 34.67 -24.43
C ILE A 581 -8.65 33.91 -23.88
N TYR A 582 -8.67 32.61 -24.05
CA TYR A 582 -7.62 31.72 -23.67
C TYR A 582 -7.03 31.04 -24.91
N TYR A 583 -5.74 30.82 -24.87
CA TYR A 583 -5.06 29.93 -25.78
C TYR A 583 -4.86 28.59 -25.08
N THR A 584 -5.55 27.56 -25.58
CA THR A 584 -5.47 26.21 -25.04
C THR A 584 -4.39 25.42 -25.78
N ILE A 585 -3.55 24.76 -25.02
CA ILE A 585 -2.51 23.86 -25.53
C ILE A 585 -2.74 22.51 -24.89
N PRO A 586 -3.30 21.51 -25.62
CA PRO A 586 -3.31 20.14 -25.17
C PRO A 586 -1.91 19.54 -25.28
N TYR A 587 -1.43 18.94 -24.20
CA TYR A 587 -0.17 18.20 -24.24
C TYR A 587 -0.28 16.96 -23.37
N THR A 588 0.27 15.86 -23.89
CA THR A 588 0.36 14.63 -23.12
C THR A 588 1.62 14.70 -22.26
N MET A 589 1.55 14.19 -21.04
CA MET A 589 2.76 13.99 -20.24
C MET A 589 3.82 13.29 -21.08
N ALA A 590 5.08 13.72 -20.96
CA ALA A 590 6.17 13.09 -21.65
C ALA A 590 6.34 11.66 -21.13
N TYR A 591 6.23 10.69 -22.02
CA TYR A 591 6.52 9.30 -21.70
C TYR A 591 8.02 9.09 -21.54
N ASN A 592 8.40 8.44 -20.44
CA ASN A 592 9.74 7.91 -20.29
C ASN A 592 9.73 6.40 -20.61
N PRO A 593 10.08 6.01 -21.84
CA PRO A 593 10.09 4.61 -22.24
C PRO A 593 11.15 3.78 -21.50
N ASP A 594 12.13 4.45 -20.90
CA ASP A 594 13.24 3.83 -20.18
C ASP A 594 13.01 3.75 -18.67
N ILE A 595 11.80 4.07 -18.18
CA ILE A 595 11.46 3.97 -16.77
C ILE A 595 11.82 2.57 -16.26
N ARG A 596 12.47 2.53 -15.08
CA ARG A 596 12.82 1.29 -14.40
C ARG A 596 11.78 1.01 -13.31
N TRP A 597 11.54 -0.26 -13.09
CA TRP A 597 10.62 -0.64 -12.02
C TRP A 597 11.26 -0.46 -10.67
N GLN A 598 10.48 0.12 -9.77
CA GLN A 598 10.87 0.28 -8.38
C GLN A 598 11.34 -1.06 -7.82
N SER A 599 12.50 -1.08 -7.18
CA SER A 599 13.03 -2.27 -6.54
C SER A 599 13.43 -1.99 -5.10
N ASN A 600 13.21 -2.98 -4.23
CA ASN A 600 13.71 -2.97 -2.89
C ASN A 600 14.79 -4.05 -2.73
N ARG A 601 15.93 -3.65 -2.18
CA ARG A 601 17.03 -4.52 -1.81
C ARG A 601 17.02 -4.65 -0.30
N ASN A 602 16.61 -5.82 0.19
CA ASN A 602 16.53 -6.13 1.60
C ASN A 602 17.72 -6.94 2.03
N ALA A 603 18.33 -6.57 3.14
CA ALA A 603 19.33 -7.37 3.85
C ALA A 603 18.98 -7.37 5.33
N GLU A 604 19.01 -8.53 5.97
CA GLU A 604 18.74 -8.66 7.40
C GLU A 604 19.61 -9.73 8.05
N VAL A 605 19.88 -9.52 9.35
CA VAL A 605 20.50 -10.51 10.24
C VAL A 605 19.72 -10.47 11.54
N GLY A 606 19.39 -11.64 12.08
CA GLY A 606 18.68 -11.76 13.35
C GLY A 606 19.25 -12.85 14.23
N ILE A 607 19.03 -12.71 15.53
CA ILE A 607 19.41 -13.67 16.57
C ILE A 607 18.18 -13.94 17.41
N ASP A 608 17.82 -15.20 17.57
CA ASP A 608 16.71 -15.66 18.39
C ASP A 608 17.25 -16.58 19.50
N TYR A 609 16.81 -16.33 20.75
CA TYR A 609 17.20 -17.13 21.93
C TYR A 609 15.96 -17.49 22.73
N GLU A 610 15.84 -18.77 23.10
CA GLU A 610 14.73 -19.29 23.90
C GLU A 610 15.25 -20.23 25.02
N ARG A 611 14.96 -19.92 26.28
CA ARG A 611 15.29 -20.77 27.42
C ARG A 611 14.49 -20.37 28.65
N GLY A 612 13.83 -21.36 29.30
CA GLY A 612 13.25 -21.20 30.63
C GLY A 612 12.21 -20.06 30.72
N GLY A 613 11.38 -19.90 29.68
CA GLY A 613 10.37 -18.86 29.58
C GLY A 613 10.87 -17.54 28.98
N TRP A 614 12.19 -17.36 28.80
CA TRP A 614 12.74 -16.23 28.05
C TRP A 614 12.66 -16.51 26.55
N LYS A 615 12.09 -15.56 25.78
CA LYS A 615 12.17 -15.53 24.32
C LYS A 615 12.73 -14.17 23.92
N LEU A 616 13.90 -14.15 23.33
CA LEU A 616 14.58 -12.92 22.88
C LEU A 616 14.76 -12.98 21.38
N SER A 617 14.44 -11.91 20.69
CA SER A 617 14.69 -11.75 19.26
C SER A 617 15.25 -10.37 18.97
N LEU A 618 16.38 -10.31 18.28
CA LEU A 618 17.00 -9.09 17.79
C LEU A 618 17.20 -9.23 16.29
N ALA A 619 16.73 -8.27 15.50
CA ALA A 619 16.92 -8.23 14.06
C ALA A 619 17.44 -6.86 13.63
N GLY A 620 18.54 -6.85 12.89
CA GLY A 620 19.05 -5.68 12.18
C GLY A 620 18.72 -5.79 10.71
N PHE A 621 18.27 -4.70 10.08
CA PHE A 621 17.92 -4.68 8.66
C PHE A 621 18.45 -3.44 7.94
N ARG A 622 18.66 -3.60 6.65
CA ARG A 622 18.87 -2.51 5.71
C ARG A 622 18.02 -2.73 4.47
N ASN A 623 17.13 -1.77 4.19
CA ASN A 623 16.24 -1.76 3.03
C ASN A 623 16.61 -0.55 2.16
N VAL A 624 16.89 -0.79 0.88
CA VAL A 624 17.19 0.25 -0.10
C VAL A 624 16.13 0.19 -1.19
N THR A 625 15.23 1.18 -1.19
CA THR A 625 14.27 1.39 -2.28
C THR A 625 14.97 2.16 -3.39
N LYS A 626 15.07 1.57 -4.57
CA LYS A 626 15.65 2.18 -5.76
C LYS A 626 14.56 2.50 -6.77
N ASP A 627 14.76 3.61 -7.48
CA ASP A 627 13.84 4.10 -8.51
C ASP A 627 12.38 4.18 -8.01
N PRO A 628 12.06 4.75 -6.80
CA PRO A 628 10.68 4.95 -6.39
C PRO A 628 9.97 5.81 -7.43
N TYR A 629 8.73 5.44 -7.77
CA TYR A 629 8.00 6.14 -8.83
C TYR A 629 7.65 7.57 -8.46
N GLU A 630 7.93 8.50 -9.36
CA GLU A 630 7.53 9.90 -9.24
C GLU A 630 7.29 10.55 -10.61
N HIS A 631 6.66 11.72 -10.60
CA HIS A 631 6.59 12.62 -11.74
C HIS A 631 7.52 13.81 -11.52
N VAL A 632 8.28 14.15 -12.54
CA VAL A 632 9.16 15.32 -12.55
C VAL A 632 8.64 16.36 -13.53
N ASN A 633 8.73 17.63 -13.14
CA ASN A 633 8.36 18.73 -14.03
C ASN A 633 9.44 18.94 -15.09
N GLN A 634 8.97 19.16 -16.30
CA GLN A 634 9.75 19.64 -17.44
C GLN A 634 9.10 20.89 -17.99
N TYR A 635 9.86 21.73 -18.65
CA TYR A 635 9.36 22.94 -19.28
C TYR A 635 9.90 23.04 -20.68
N VAL A 636 9.00 23.32 -21.64
CA VAL A 636 9.32 23.46 -23.06
C VAL A 636 8.97 24.89 -23.49
N PRO A 637 9.86 25.59 -24.21
CA PRO A 637 9.57 26.89 -24.80
C PRO A 637 8.37 26.81 -25.74
N PHE A 638 7.48 27.77 -25.61
CA PHE A 638 6.27 27.85 -26.44
C PHE A 638 6.01 29.27 -26.90
N ALA A 639 5.68 29.43 -28.19
CA ALA A 639 5.36 30.73 -28.80
C ALA A 639 3.84 30.82 -29.04
N TYR A 640 3.24 31.93 -28.69
CA TYR A 640 1.84 32.22 -28.91
C TYR A 640 1.61 33.70 -29.17
N ASN A 641 0.39 34.07 -29.56
CA ASN A 641 0.02 35.47 -29.70
C ASN A 641 -0.73 35.91 -28.42
N ALA A 642 -0.11 36.76 -27.62
CA ALA A 642 -0.83 37.51 -26.62
C ALA A 642 -1.71 38.56 -27.30
N LEU A 643 -2.85 38.87 -26.69
CA LEU A 643 -3.78 39.90 -27.22
C LEU A 643 -3.68 41.14 -26.34
N GLN A 644 -3.41 42.28 -26.96
CA GLN A 644 -3.21 43.52 -26.23
C GLN A 644 -4.04 44.63 -26.87
N VAL A 645 -4.86 45.31 -26.06
CA VAL A 645 -5.66 46.44 -26.53
C VAL A 645 -4.72 47.61 -26.81
N PRO A 646 -4.74 48.20 -28.04
CA PRO A 646 -3.92 49.36 -28.35
C PRO A 646 -4.29 50.56 -27.48
N SER A 647 -3.28 51.36 -27.14
CA SER A 647 -3.51 52.60 -26.39
C SER A 647 -4.48 53.53 -27.12
N GLY A 648 -5.53 54.02 -26.45
CA GLY A 648 -6.55 54.90 -27.00
C GLY A 648 -7.68 54.18 -27.74
N PHE A 649 -7.65 52.83 -27.83
CA PHE A 649 -8.80 52.11 -28.41
C PHE A 649 -10.00 52.13 -27.43
N VAL A 650 -11.14 52.52 -27.94
CA VAL A 650 -12.40 52.58 -27.21
C VAL A 650 -13.23 51.34 -27.55
N MET A 651 -13.40 50.45 -26.61
CA MET A 651 -14.25 49.27 -26.77
C MET A 651 -15.71 49.65 -26.85
N PRO A 652 -16.47 49.10 -27.79
CA PRO A 652 -17.91 49.28 -27.80
C PRO A 652 -18.58 48.80 -26.51
N SER A 653 -19.70 49.40 -26.11
CA SER A 653 -20.49 48.91 -24.98
C SER A 653 -21.13 47.58 -25.32
N ALA A 654 -20.93 46.55 -24.49
CA ALA A 654 -21.42 45.18 -24.64
C ALA A 654 -21.08 44.53 -26.02
N PRO A 655 -19.79 44.43 -26.38
CA PRO A 655 -19.42 43.86 -27.65
C PRO A 655 -19.69 42.34 -27.65
N GLU A 656 -20.27 41.84 -28.72
CA GLU A 656 -20.17 40.42 -29.05
C GLU A 656 -18.79 40.18 -29.65
N MET A 657 -18.03 39.25 -29.02
CA MET A 657 -16.68 38.93 -29.46
C MET A 657 -16.65 37.57 -30.13
N VAL A 658 -15.94 37.49 -31.24
CA VAL A 658 -15.63 36.25 -31.94
C VAL A 658 -14.12 36.19 -32.08
N VAL A 659 -13.54 35.04 -31.81
CA VAL A 659 -12.11 34.80 -31.97
C VAL A 659 -11.86 33.73 -33.02
N ASP A 660 -10.92 33.99 -33.90
CA ASP A 660 -10.42 32.96 -34.82
C ASP A 660 -9.55 31.94 -34.02
N HIS A 661 -10.00 30.72 -34.03
CA HIS A 661 -9.39 29.65 -33.23
C HIS A 661 -7.92 29.37 -33.54
N GLN A 662 -7.49 29.62 -34.79
CA GLN A 662 -6.13 29.33 -35.23
C GLN A 662 -5.18 30.52 -35.06
N THR A 663 -5.63 31.70 -35.41
CA THR A 663 -4.79 32.89 -35.47
C THR A 663 -4.87 33.76 -34.23
N GLY A 664 -5.92 33.63 -33.42
CA GLY A 664 -6.22 34.54 -32.31
C GLY A 664 -6.72 35.91 -32.75
N ALA A 665 -7.10 36.09 -34.04
CA ALA A 665 -7.69 37.33 -34.49
C ALA A 665 -9.06 37.53 -33.84
N VAL A 666 -9.30 38.73 -33.29
CA VAL A 666 -10.52 39.07 -32.57
C VAL A 666 -11.40 39.95 -33.45
N TYR A 667 -12.65 39.60 -33.58
CA TYR A 667 -13.66 40.34 -34.28
C TYR A 667 -14.71 40.82 -33.28
N LEU A 668 -15.08 42.11 -33.39
CA LEU A 668 -16.11 42.70 -32.57
C LEU A 668 -17.37 42.94 -33.44
N ARG A 669 -18.50 42.47 -32.93
CA ARG A 669 -19.81 42.76 -33.50
C ARG A 669 -20.50 43.79 -32.64
N ASN A 670 -20.92 44.93 -33.26
CA ASN A 670 -21.76 45.88 -32.57
C ASN A 670 -23.21 45.37 -32.66
N SER A 671 -23.94 45.35 -31.55
CA SER A 671 -25.35 44.92 -31.48
C SER A 671 -26.31 45.71 -32.39
N ALA A 672 -25.89 46.86 -32.92
CA ALA A 672 -26.60 47.69 -33.87
C ALA A 672 -26.19 47.47 -35.34
N ASP A 673 -25.03 46.78 -35.55
CA ASP A 673 -24.48 46.56 -36.89
C ASP A 673 -24.25 45.10 -37.15
N GLU A 674 -24.63 44.58 -38.26
CA GLU A 674 -24.34 43.23 -38.73
C GLU A 674 -22.86 43.03 -39.15
N TYR A 675 -22.00 44.00 -38.92
CA TYR A 675 -20.60 43.99 -39.36
C TYR A 675 -19.66 43.61 -38.25
N PHE A 676 -18.75 42.69 -38.57
CA PHE A 676 -17.58 42.39 -37.75
C PHE A 676 -16.46 43.38 -38.10
N THR A 677 -15.98 44.15 -37.11
CA THR A 677 -14.79 44.97 -37.29
C THR A 677 -13.59 44.16 -36.91
N PRO A 678 -12.71 43.75 -37.84
CA PRO A 678 -11.52 43.01 -37.50
C PRO A 678 -10.60 43.91 -36.67
N MET A 679 -10.14 43.39 -35.54
CA MET A 679 -9.20 44.06 -34.69
C MET A 679 -8.00 43.18 -34.50
N ASP A 680 -6.85 43.64 -34.91
CA ASP A 680 -5.59 42.94 -34.70
C ASP A 680 -4.97 43.38 -33.38
N LEU A 681 -5.16 42.55 -32.35
CA LEU A 681 -4.64 42.76 -31.02
C LEU A 681 -3.39 41.90 -30.75
N ARG A 682 -2.94 41.13 -31.71
CA ARG A 682 -1.90 40.12 -31.56
C ARG A 682 -0.54 40.74 -31.31
N VAL A 683 0.10 40.26 -30.28
CA VAL A 683 1.49 40.59 -29.97
C VAL A 683 2.19 39.27 -29.68
N ALA A 684 3.14 38.90 -30.54
CA ALA A 684 3.90 37.67 -30.34
C ALA A 684 4.58 37.64 -28.96
N ASP A 685 4.39 36.57 -28.23
CA ASP A 685 5.01 36.30 -26.96
C ASP A 685 5.51 34.86 -26.87
N ARG A 686 6.39 34.60 -25.95
CA ARG A 686 6.96 33.28 -25.69
C ARG A 686 6.96 33.01 -24.20
N THR A 687 6.65 31.80 -23.83
CA THR A 687 6.64 31.35 -22.44
C THR A 687 7.13 29.92 -22.37
N PHE A 688 7.26 29.39 -21.16
CA PHE A 688 7.45 27.96 -20.94
C PHE A 688 6.11 27.30 -20.61
N VAL A 689 5.85 26.18 -21.28
CA VAL A 689 4.73 25.30 -20.96
C VAL A 689 5.25 24.14 -20.14
N GLY A 690 4.65 23.96 -18.96
CA GLY A 690 5.01 22.88 -18.06
C GLY A 690 4.48 21.56 -18.58
N ASN A 691 5.31 20.53 -18.49
CA ASN A 691 4.99 19.15 -18.75
C ASN A 691 5.49 18.29 -17.59
N ARG A 692 4.96 17.10 -17.45
CA ARG A 692 5.44 16.13 -16.46
C ARG A 692 5.94 14.88 -17.17
N MET A 693 6.97 14.27 -16.61
CA MET A 693 7.52 13.01 -17.08
C MET A 693 7.65 12.04 -15.92
N GLN A 694 7.33 10.77 -16.16
CA GLN A 694 7.59 9.72 -15.18
C GLN A 694 9.10 9.47 -15.07
N ARG A 695 9.57 9.26 -13.85
CA ARG A 695 10.94 8.78 -13.61
C ARG A 695 11.00 7.93 -12.34
N GLY A 696 12.14 7.26 -12.13
CA GLY A 696 12.55 6.79 -10.82
C GLY A 696 13.11 7.97 -10.01
N GLY A 697 12.62 8.13 -8.79
CA GLY A 697 13.10 9.13 -7.85
C GLY A 697 14.39 8.70 -7.15
N ALA A 698 14.77 9.48 -6.13
CA ALA A 698 15.95 9.23 -5.32
C ALA A 698 15.88 7.92 -4.53
N ASP A 699 17.03 7.29 -4.38
CA ASP A 699 17.15 6.11 -3.51
C ASP A 699 16.75 6.45 -2.07
N ILE A 700 16.00 5.56 -1.44
CA ILE A 700 15.62 5.68 -0.03
C ILE A 700 16.27 4.56 0.74
N VAL A 701 17.13 4.93 1.69
CA VAL A 701 17.84 3.97 2.54
C VAL A 701 17.18 3.95 3.92
N ARG A 702 16.68 2.78 4.33
CA ARG A 702 16.17 2.53 5.67
C ARG A 702 17.06 1.50 6.36
N THR A 703 17.58 1.85 7.52
CA THR A 703 18.37 0.94 8.36
C THR A 703 17.74 0.91 9.74
N GLY A 704 17.59 -0.24 10.34
CA GLY A 704 16.95 -0.33 11.64
C GLY A 704 17.31 -1.55 12.45
N LEU A 705 16.87 -1.51 13.71
CA LEU A 705 16.97 -2.59 14.68
C LEU A 705 15.60 -2.85 15.27
N GLU A 706 15.18 -4.09 15.30
CA GLU A 706 13.94 -4.56 15.95
C GLU A 706 14.32 -5.49 17.09
N PHE A 707 13.78 -5.25 18.27
CA PHE A 707 14.02 -6.04 19.46
C PHE A 707 12.71 -6.48 20.09
N THR A 708 12.64 -7.74 20.53
CA THR A 708 11.56 -8.26 21.37
C THR A 708 12.14 -9.15 22.46
N ALA A 709 11.60 -9.01 23.67
CA ALA A 709 11.93 -9.82 24.81
C ALA A 709 10.64 -10.21 25.55
N ASP A 710 10.35 -11.51 25.57
CA ASP A 710 9.34 -12.09 26.45
C ASP A 710 10.05 -12.63 27.70
N PHE A 711 9.53 -12.24 28.85
CA PHE A 711 10.09 -12.62 30.16
C PHE A 711 9.34 -13.84 30.70
N PRO A 712 9.98 -14.66 31.55
CA PRO A 712 9.27 -15.72 32.28
C PRO A 712 8.08 -15.15 33.06
N GLU A 713 7.06 -15.96 33.23
CA GLU A 713 5.91 -15.59 34.04
C GLU A 713 6.33 -15.25 35.47
N ILE A 714 5.87 -14.13 35.97
CA ILE A 714 5.97 -13.78 37.39
C ILE A 714 4.84 -14.53 38.12
N ALA A 715 5.13 -15.75 38.56
CA ALA A 715 4.15 -16.70 39.06
C ALA A 715 3.23 -16.14 40.19
N VAL A 716 3.76 -15.31 41.08
CA VAL A 716 2.99 -14.68 42.17
C VAL A 716 1.90 -13.74 41.65
N LEU A 717 2.17 -13.06 40.52
CA LEU A 717 1.27 -12.11 39.88
C LEU A 717 0.55 -12.73 38.67
N ARG A 718 0.95 -13.94 38.26
CA ARG A 718 0.48 -14.58 37.02
C ARG A 718 0.58 -13.62 35.83
N THR A 719 1.71 -12.93 35.75
CA THR A 719 1.93 -11.85 34.80
C THR A 719 3.11 -12.16 33.91
N HIS A 720 2.86 -12.14 32.60
CA HIS A 720 3.89 -12.13 31.58
C HIS A 720 4.24 -10.69 31.21
N LEU A 721 5.53 -10.41 31.14
CA LEU A 721 6.03 -9.13 30.66
C LEU A 721 6.65 -9.32 29.26
N ARG A 722 6.40 -8.35 28.39
CA ARG A 722 7.03 -8.24 27.09
C ARG A 722 7.53 -6.84 26.85
N LEU A 723 8.79 -6.74 26.42
CA LEU A 723 9.39 -5.52 25.91
C LEU A 723 9.59 -5.65 24.40
N ASP A 724 9.11 -4.69 23.63
CA ASP A 724 9.39 -4.58 22.22
C ASP A 724 9.90 -3.18 21.87
N ALA A 725 10.82 -3.08 20.93
CA ALA A 725 11.40 -1.82 20.50
C ALA A 725 11.81 -1.87 19.02
N ALA A 726 11.74 -0.72 18.35
CA ALA A 726 12.25 -0.54 17.00
C ALA A 726 12.98 0.80 16.88
N TYR A 727 14.19 0.76 16.36
CA TYR A 727 14.92 1.92 15.88
C TYR A 727 14.94 1.92 14.36
N THR A 728 14.65 3.06 13.75
CA THR A 728 14.70 3.22 12.29
C THR A 728 15.37 4.53 11.94
N HIS A 729 16.39 4.44 11.10
CA HIS A 729 17.03 5.55 10.42
C HIS A 729 16.63 5.51 8.95
N THR A 730 16.10 6.63 8.43
CA THR A 730 15.75 6.77 7.01
C THR A 730 16.49 7.96 6.44
N GLU A 731 17.11 7.78 5.28
CA GLU A 731 17.80 8.82 4.54
C GLU A 731 17.41 8.78 3.06
N THR A 732 17.17 9.95 2.50
CA THR A 732 16.93 10.16 1.07
C THR A 732 17.66 11.43 0.64
N LEU A 733 18.29 11.40 -0.53
CA LEU A 733 18.95 12.54 -1.15
C LEU A 733 18.75 12.45 -2.66
N ASP A 734 18.06 13.44 -3.23
CA ASP A 734 17.77 13.49 -4.66
C ASP A 734 18.70 14.50 -5.35
N GLU A 735 19.56 14.00 -6.20
CA GLU A 735 20.46 14.79 -7.05
C GLU A 735 20.04 14.82 -8.53
N ASN A 736 18.89 14.19 -8.84
CA ASN A 736 18.36 14.23 -10.20
C ASN A 736 17.84 15.61 -10.54
N GLU A 737 18.09 16.06 -11.76
CA GLU A 737 17.63 17.38 -12.22
C GLU A 737 16.10 17.41 -12.34
N SER A 738 15.50 18.49 -11.88
CA SER A 738 14.09 18.82 -12.06
C SER A 738 13.96 20.28 -12.46
N ALA A 739 13.11 20.56 -13.44
CA ALA A 739 12.88 21.91 -13.91
C ALA A 739 11.86 22.64 -13.03
N TYR A 740 12.09 23.94 -12.86
CA TYR A 740 11.14 24.83 -12.21
C TYR A 740 10.99 26.13 -12.98
N TYR A 741 9.75 26.52 -13.21
CA TYR A 741 9.34 27.77 -13.82
C TYR A 741 8.04 28.25 -13.18
N GLN A 742 7.95 29.53 -12.95
CA GLN A 742 6.74 30.14 -12.40
C GLN A 742 6.07 31.04 -13.46
N ALA A 743 4.95 30.60 -13.96
CA ALA A 743 4.22 31.27 -15.08
C ALA A 743 3.83 32.73 -14.77
N GLY A 744 3.68 33.11 -13.50
CA GLY A 744 3.38 34.50 -13.10
C GLY A 744 4.60 35.44 -13.09
N TRP A 745 5.81 34.92 -13.36
CA TRP A 745 6.97 35.78 -13.42
C TRP A 745 7.03 36.56 -14.74
N SER A 746 7.31 37.83 -14.64
CA SER A 746 7.46 38.75 -15.77
C SER A 746 8.89 38.76 -16.28
N HIS A 747 9.07 39.09 -17.55
CA HIS A 747 10.35 39.39 -18.16
C HIS A 747 11.08 40.52 -17.39
N THR A 748 12.37 40.43 -17.24
CA THR A 748 13.15 41.39 -16.43
C THR A 748 13.19 42.76 -17.05
N GLU A 749 13.25 42.88 -18.37
CA GLU A 749 13.37 44.15 -19.11
C GLU A 749 12.10 44.55 -19.87
N LEU A 750 11.18 43.62 -20.07
CA LEU A 750 9.94 43.85 -20.82
C LEU A 750 8.70 43.60 -19.93
N PRO A 751 8.17 44.61 -19.23
CA PRO A 751 6.98 44.46 -18.41
C PRO A 751 5.80 43.89 -19.20
N GLY A 752 5.04 42.94 -18.57
CA GLY A 752 3.90 42.29 -19.18
C GLY A 752 4.25 41.09 -20.09
N ARG A 753 5.52 40.78 -20.30
CA ARG A 753 5.99 39.56 -20.97
C ARG A 753 6.35 38.47 -19.96
N SER A 754 6.23 37.25 -20.40
CA SER A 754 6.59 36.07 -19.58
C SER A 754 8.10 36.04 -19.29
N TYR A 755 8.46 35.49 -18.11
CA TYR A 755 9.87 35.30 -17.75
C TYR A 755 10.55 34.32 -18.71
N GLN A 756 11.80 34.59 -19.03
CA GLN A 756 12.49 34.00 -20.19
C GLN A 756 13.41 32.80 -19.86
N TYR A 757 13.47 32.41 -18.59
CA TYR A 757 14.34 31.31 -18.13
C TYR A 757 13.60 30.33 -17.22
N ALA A 758 13.89 29.03 -17.39
CA ALA A 758 13.48 27.98 -16.47
C ALA A 758 14.70 27.37 -15.78
N GLY A 759 14.71 27.30 -14.47
CA GLY A 759 15.81 26.73 -13.69
C GLY A 759 15.76 25.21 -13.63
N LEU A 760 16.94 24.58 -13.61
CA LEU A 760 17.12 23.15 -13.35
C LEU A 760 17.80 22.95 -12.01
N TYR A 761 17.18 22.23 -11.10
CA TYR A 761 17.65 22.06 -9.72
C TYR A 761 17.82 20.58 -9.38
N ALA A 762 18.77 20.27 -8.50
CA ALA A 762 18.86 18.94 -7.93
C ALA A 762 17.68 18.68 -6.96
N GLY A 763 16.96 17.57 -7.18
CA GLY A 763 15.83 17.17 -6.35
C GLY A 763 14.58 18.05 -6.44
N GLY A 764 14.49 18.91 -7.45
CA GLY A 764 13.31 19.74 -7.68
C GLY A 764 13.46 21.20 -7.20
N SER A 765 12.33 21.92 -7.16
CA SER A 765 12.25 23.35 -6.81
C SER A 765 12.30 23.65 -5.31
N SER A 766 12.74 22.71 -4.48
CA SER A 766 12.86 22.88 -3.03
C SER A 766 14.28 23.31 -2.64
N ILE A 767 14.38 24.09 -1.56
CA ILE A 767 15.67 24.40 -0.92
C ILE A 767 16.36 23.11 -0.44
N ALA A 768 15.59 22.15 0.08
CA ALA A 768 16.10 20.86 0.50
C ALA A 768 15.92 19.84 -0.62
N ASN A 769 16.98 19.11 -0.97
CA ASN A 769 16.92 17.98 -1.89
C ASN A 769 17.07 16.61 -1.19
N GLY A 770 17.00 16.59 0.12
CA GLY A 770 17.06 15.37 0.90
C GLY A 770 16.51 15.52 2.30
N ARG A 771 16.37 14.39 2.98
CA ARG A 771 15.90 14.33 4.37
C ARG A 771 16.43 13.09 5.06
N LYS A 772 16.75 13.23 6.35
CA LYS A 772 17.00 12.09 7.25
C LYS A 772 16.09 12.14 8.46
N THR A 773 15.73 10.98 8.96
CA THR A 773 14.90 10.82 10.16
C THR A 773 15.45 9.70 11.04
N ASP A 774 15.37 9.89 12.35
CA ASP A 774 15.72 8.89 13.36
C ASP A 774 14.55 8.71 14.32
N TRP A 775 14.05 7.49 14.44
CA TRP A 775 12.94 7.15 15.32
C TRP A 775 13.32 5.96 16.20
N LEU A 776 13.03 6.05 17.49
CA LEU A 776 13.15 4.96 18.45
C LEU A 776 11.86 4.88 19.26
N ASP A 777 11.13 3.82 19.04
CA ASP A 777 9.91 3.48 19.76
C ASP A 777 10.12 2.24 20.60
N ALA A 778 9.56 2.22 21.80
CA ALA A 778 9.63 1.08 22.71
C ALA A 778 8.31 0.91 23.45
N ASN A 779 7.91 -0.33 23.73
CA ASN A 779 6.66 -0.65 24.39
C ASN A 779 6.89 -1.72 25.44
N LEU A 780 6.27 -1.56 26.61
CA LEU A 780 6.25 -2.55 27.66
C LEU A 780 4.80 -3.03 27.85
N THR A 781 4.57 -4.32 27.67
CA THR A 781 3.26 -4.95 27.82
C THR A 781 3.31 -5.90 29.02
N ALA A 782 2.35 -5.77 29.92
CA ALA A 782 2.11 -6.67 31.04
C ALA A 782 0.76 -7.38 30.83
N ILE A 783 0.75 -8.70 30.82
CA ILE A 783 -0.42 -9.54 30.62
C ILE A 783 -0.62 -10.38 31.88
N THR A 784 -1.69 -10.12 32.61
CA THR A 784 -2.04 -10.84 33.85
C THR A 784 -3.25 -11.72 33.59
N HIS A 785 -3.11 -13.03 33.83
CA HIS A 785 -4.19 -14.00 33.69
C HIS A 785 -4.66 -14.45 35.08
N ILE A 786 -5.94 -14.28 35.37
CA ILE A 786 -6.57 -14.66 36.66
C ILE A 786 -7.61 -15.74 36.36
N PRO A 787 -7.22 -17.04 36.36
CA PRO A 787 -8.10 -18.14 35.97
C PRO A 787 -9.32 -18.29 36.86
N GLU A 788 -9.20 -18.03 38.16
CA GLU A 788 -10.28 -18.19 39.15
C GLU A 788 -11.50 -17.33 38.82
N VAL A 789 -11.26 -16.19 38.22
CA VAL A 789 -12.36 -15.29 37.79
C VAL A 789 -12.44 -15.19 36.26
N ARG A 790 -11.67 -16.01 35.54
CA ARG A 790 -11.60 -16.01 34.06
C ARG A 790 -11.41 -14.59 33.49
N LEU A 791 -10.39 -13.90 33.95
CA LEU A 791 -10.09 -12.52 33.58
C LEU A 791 -8.69 -12.40 33.06
N ILE A 792 -8.52 -11.77 31.91
CA ILE A 792 -7.22 -11.30 31.39
C ILE A 792 -7.17 -9.78 31.48
N VAL A 793 -6.07 -9.26 32.00
CA VAL A 793 -5.77 -7.84 32.08
C VAL A 793 -4.48 -7.60 31.31
N THR A 794 -4.52 -6.75 30.30
CA THR A 794 -3.32 -6.31 29.56
C THR A 794 -3.13 -4.81 29.75
N CYS A 795 -1.99 -4.42 30.26
CA CYS A 795 -1.54 -3.04 30.32
C CYS A 795 -0.34 -2.85 29.38
N ARG A 796 -0.41 -1.91 28.46
CA ARG A 796 0.67 -1.60 27.53
C ARG A 796 1.07 -0.14 27.66
N VAL A 797 2.32 0.11 28.00
CA VAL A 797 2.94 1.44 28.00
C VAL A 797 3.75 1.58 26.73
N GLU A 798 3.44 2.58 25.95
CA GLU A 798 4.07 2.90 24.68
C GLU A 798 4.87 4.19 24.81
N ALA A 799 6.17 4.15 24.49
CA ALA A 799 7.08 5.29 24.57
C ALA A 799 7.75 5.55 23.21
N THR A 800 7.72 6.80 22.77
CA THR A 800 8.62 7.29 21.73
C THR A 800 9.80 7.97 22.41
N LEU A 801 10.97 7.35 22.30
CA LEU A 801 12.20 7.78 23.00
C LEU A 801 13.03 8.72 22.13
N LEU A 802 12.95 8.59 20.81
CA LEU A 802 13.65 9.43 19.86
C LEU A 802 12.74 9.69 18.66
N ARG A 803 12.62 10.96 18.29
CA ARG A 803 11.93 11.39 17.08
C ARG A 803 12.63 12.64 16.54
N ASN A 804 13.55 12.42 15.61
CA ASN A 804 14.33 13.49 14.99
C ASN A 804 14.12 13.50 13.47
N SER A 805 14.28 14.67 12.89
CA SER A 805 14.34 14.87 11.46
C SER A 805 15.28 16.01 11.09
N GLN A 806 15.84 15.95 9.90
CA GLN A 806 16.68 17.00 9.35
C GLN A 806 16.55 17.01 7.82
N ASN A 807 16.33 18.18 7.26
CA ASN A 807 16.44 18.37 5.82
C ASN A 807 17.92 18.43 5.42
N LEU A 808 18.21 17.95 4.22
CA LEU A 808 19.54 17.90 3.63
C LEU A 808 19.54 18.72 2.33
N SER A 809 20.68 19.27 1.97
CA SER A 809 20.92 19.83 0.63
C SER A 809 22.39 19.68 0.26
N THR A 810 22.63 19.32 -1.01
CA THR A 810 23.98 19.27 -1.60
C THR A 810 24.38 20.60 -2.26
N HIS A 811 23.43 21.53 -2.44
CA HIS A 811 23.62 22.76 -3.20
C HIS A 811 23.24 24.04 -2.41
N ALA A 812 22.76 23.89 -1.18
CA ALA A 812 22.40 25.05 -0.37
C ALA A 812 23.64 25.79 0.14
N PHE A 813 23.54 27.12 0.18
CA PHE A 813 24.56 28.00 0.74
C PHE A 813 23.90 29.09 1.60
N THR A 814 24.66 29.64 2.52
CA THR A 814 24.19 30.72 3.40
C THR A 814 24.56 32.08 2.79
N VAL A 815 23.60 32.99 2.75
CA VAL A 815 23.76 34.36 2.29
C VAL A 815 23.50 35.30 3.43
N SER A 816 24.37 36.31 3.61
CA SER A 816 24.21 37.35 4.61
C SER A 816 23.69 38.64 3.97
N GLY A 817 22.70 39.29 4.63
CA GLY A 817 22.18 40.57 4.22
C GLY A 817 20.84 40.56 3.49
N ASN A 818 20.22 41.72 3.40
CA ASN A 818 18.82 41.91 2.98
C ASN A 818 18.62 42.06 1.49
N SER A 819 19.68 42.21 0.70
CA SER A 819 19.62 42.69 -0.69
C SER A 819 18.98 41.73 -1.70
N LEU A 820 18.71 40.54 -1.31
CA LEU A 820 18.28 39.49 -2.28
C LEU A 820 16.85 38.96 -2.02
N SER A 821 16.03 39.63 -1.22
CA SER A 821 14.62 39.27 -1.11
C SER A 821 13.88 39.66 -2.40
N PRO A 822 13.33 38.71 -3.17
CA PRO A 822 12.60 39.03 -4.40
C PRO A 822 11.34 39.87 -4.14
N THR A 823 10.83 39.84 -2.92
CA THR A 823 9.59 40.52 -2.52
C THR A 823 9.82 41.86 -1.82
N GLY A 824 11.09 42.26 -1.61
CA GLY A 824 11.43 43.48 -0.85
C GLY A 824 11.16 43.37 0.66
N GLY A 825 10.60 42.25 1.14
CA GLY A 825 10.39 41.98 2.54
C GLY A 825 11.66 41.53 3.22
N ASN A 826 11.92 42.06 4.43
CA ASN A 826 12.99 41.57 5.27
C ASN A 826 12.52 40.29 5.99
N ILE A 827 13.01 39.16 5.58
CA ILE A 827 12.62 37.87 6.14
C ILE A 827 13.40 37.60 7.45
N TYR A 828 14.52 38.26 7.64
CA TYR A 828 15.44 38.03 8.72
C TYR A 828 16.09 39.32 9.26
N ASP A 829 15.55 40.24 9.76
CA ASP A 829 16.20 41.31 10.53
C ASP A 829 17.70 41.54 10.21
N GLY A 830 18.15 41.40 9.01
CA GLY A 830 19.55 41.51 8.61
C GLY A 830 20.40 40.25 8.79
N ASN A 831 19.81 39.14 9.20
CA ASN A 831 20.51 37.87 9.43
C ASN A 831 20.76 37.09 8.14
N SER A 832 21.36 35.93 8.30
CA SER A 832 21.62 35.00 7.19
C SER A 832 20.36 34.27 6.75
N TYR A 833 20.23 33.98 5.48
CA TYR A 833 19.21 33.10 4.93
C TYR A 833 19.86 32.03 4.05
N THR A 834 19.09 30.95 3.75
CA THR A 834 19.57 29.88 2.90
C THR A 834 19.13 30.10 1.47
N ALA A 835 20.03 29.90 0.52
CA ALA A 835 19.76 29.98 -0.90
C ALA A 835 20.22 28.72 -1.63
N VAL A 836 19.58 28.42 -2.76
CA VAL A 836 19.98 27.37 -3.68
C VAL A 836 19.96 27.92 -5.10
N CYS A 837 21.09 27.79 -5.79
CA CYS A 837 21.19 28.07 -7.22
C CYS A 837 20.76 26.84 -8.02
N PRO A 838 20.19 27.02 -9.23
CA PRO A 838 20.02 25.92 -10.15
C PRO A 838 21.42 25.36 -10.55
N VAL A 839 21.43 24.10 -10.99
CA VAL A 839 22.63 23.48 -11.59
C VAL A 839 22.82 23.91 -13.04
N ALA A 840 21.70 24.30 -13.67
CA ALA A 840 21.63 24.83 -15.02
C ALA A 840 20.33 25.62 -15.20
N TYR A 841 20.16 26.29 -16.32
CA TYR A 841 18.90 26.89 -16.74
C TYR A 841 18.68 26.71 -18.24
N ILE A 842 17.42 26.81 -18.66
CA ILE A 842 17.00 26.73 -20.07
C ILE A 842 16.44 28.09 -20.45
N ASP A 843 16.83 28.60 -21.61
CA ASP A 843 16.26 29.81 -22.22
C ASP A 843 15.04 29.48 -23.11
N LEU A 844 14.40 30.52 -23.64
CA LEU A 844 13.24 30.36 -24.53
C LEU A 844 13.59 29.74 -25.90
N ASP A 845 14.86 29.56 -26.24
CA ASP A 845 15.29 28.82 -27.43
C ASP A 845 15.47 27.31 -27.14
N GLY A 846 15.26 26.93 -25.86
CA GLY A 846 15.44 25.56 -25.39
C GLY A 846 16.90 25.18 -25.14
N VAL A 847 17.80 26.17 -25.16
CA VAL A 847 19.22 25.94 -24.93
C VAL A 847 19.50 25.83 -23.44
N ARG A 848 20.20 24.75 -23.05
CA ARG A 848 20.62 24.51 -21.69
C ARG A 848 21.97 25.20 -21.43
N HIS A 849 21.99 26.08 -20.44
CA HIS A 849 23.15 26.81 -19.95
C HIS A 849 23.59 26.31 -18.58
N PRO A 850 24.85 25.97 -18.34
CA PRO A 850 25.33 25.62 -17.00
C PRO A 850 25.28 26.86 -16.08
N TRP A 851 24.92 26.65 -14.82
CA TRP A 851 25.00 27.73 -13.84
C TRP A 851 26.46 28.01 -13.47
N THR A 852 26.85 29.27 -13.47
CA THR A 852 28.22 29.73 -13.15
C THR A 852 28.18 30.85 -12.12
N ALA A 853 29.34 31.27 -11.61
CA ALA A 853 29.43 32.44 -10.73
C ALA A 853 28.90 33.71 -11.42
N ALA A 854 29.18 33.87 -12.73
CA ALA A 854 28.63 34.99 -13.48
C ALA A 854 27.11 34.95 -13.61
N SER A 855 26.52 33.76 -13.69
CA SER A 855 25.05 33.59 -13.69
C SER A 855 24.43 34.09 -12.38
N ALA A 856 25.11 33.93 -11.27
CA ALA A 856 24.63 34.42 -9.96
C ALA A 856 24.63 35.96 -9.86
N ASP A 857 25.47 36.63 -10.63
CA ASP A 857 25.58 38.10 -10.66
C ASP A 857 24.66 38.72 -11.74
N ASP A 858 24.11 37.95 -12.64
CA ASP A 858 23.22 38.40 -13.72
C ASP A 858 21.83 38.78 -13.16
N PRO A 859 21.39 40.04 -13.23
CA PRO A 859 20.09 40.47 -12.77
C PRO A 859 18.92 39.70 -13.43
N ALA A 860 19.07 39.28 -14.67
CA ALA A 860 18.08 38.54 -15.41
C ALA A 860 17.83 37.13 -14.82
N LEU A 861 18.85 36.54 -14.18
CA LEU A 861 18.81 35.18 -13.63
C LEU A 861 18.54 35.14 -12.11
N GLN A 862 18.50 36.29 -11.43
CA GLN A 862 18.33 36.36 -9.96
C GLN A 862 17.05 35.69 -9.45
N ARG A 863 15.98 35.67 -10.26
CA ARG A 863 14.73 34.98 -9.90
C ARG A 863 14.88 33.46 -9.81
N LEU A 864 15.87 32.90 -10.43
CA LEU A 864 16.15 31.46 -10.38
C LEU A 864 16.87 31.06 -9.06
N ILE A 865 17.37 31.99 -8.28
CA ILE A 865 17.94 31.65 -6.98
C ILE A 865 16.82 31.45 -5.98
N LEU A 866 16.58 30.20 -5.60
CA LEU A 866 15.58 29.83 -4.59
C LEU A 866 16.08 30.29 -3.22
N ARG A 867 15.21 30.88 -2.40
CA ARG A 867 15.56 31.42 -1.10
C ARG A 867 14.59 30.98 -0.03
N SER A 868 15.12 30.63 1.14
CA SER A 868 14.32 30.34 2.32
C SER A 868 14.66 31.34 3.42
N GLY A 869 13.62 32.05 3.86
CA GLY A 869 13.66 32.89 5.06
C GLY A 869 13.63 32.08 6.36
N ASN A 870 13.47 30.80 6.34
CA ASN A 870 13.38 29.97 7.54
C ASN A 870 14.79 29.50 7.97
N ILE A 871 15.32 30.05 9.06
CA ILE A 871 16.62 29.67 9.64
C ILE A 871 16.68 28.22 10.09
N TYR A 872 15.53 27.61 10.35
CA TYR A 872 15.43 26.23 10.82
C TYR A 872 15.38 25.21 9.67
N THR A 873 15.44 25.65 8.40
CA THR A 873 15.26 24.77 7.24
C THR A 873 16.16 23.52 7.29
N PHE A 874 17.42 23.68 7.72
CA PHE A 874 18.39 22.57 7.83
C PHE A 874 18.76 22.24 9.29
N ALA A 875 18.09 22.82 10.24
CA ALA A 875 18.30 22.49 11.63
C ALA A 875 17.87 21.03 11.90
N ARG A 876 18.63 20.33 12.71
CA ARG A 876 18.15 19.06 13.25
C ARG A 876 17.03 19.37 14.22
N ASP A 877 15.83 18.93 13.88
CA ASP A 877 14.66 19.07 14.74
C ASP A 877 14.33 17.74 15.43
N GLY A 878 13.73 17.85 16.60
CA GLY A 878 13.32 16.70 17.40
C GLY A 878 12.40 17.10 18.51
N TYR A 879 11.92 16.12 19.24
CA TYR A 879 11.00 16.30 20.35
C TYR A 879 11.44 15.47 21.55
N ASP A 880 11.16 15.97 22.76
CA ASP A 880 11.36 15.22 24.00
C ASP A 880 10.54 13.93 24.01
N PRO A 881 11.02 12.88 24.69
CA PRO A 881 10.29 11.63 24.82
C PRO A 881 8.87 11.82 25.33
N TYR A 882 7.95 10.99 24.81
CA TYR A 882 6.57 10.96 25.25
C TYR A 882 6.06 9.53 25.34
N LEU A 883 5.03 9.33 26.16
CA LEU A 883 4.45 8.02 26.41
C LEU A 883 2.93 8.09 26.51
N SER A 884 2.28 6.95 26.23
CA SER A 884 0.87 6.70 26.50
C SER A 884 0.69 5.32 27.13
N ALA A 885 -0.40 5.12 27.83
CA ALA A 885 -0.73 3.85 28.48
C ALA A 885 -2.11 3.36 28.03
N ASN A 886 -2.16 2.11 27.61
CA ASN A 886 -3.36 1.44 27.10
C ASN A 886 -3.74 0.27 28.03
N LEU A 887 -5.01 0.03 28.19
CA LEU A 887 -5.58 -1.03 29.02
C LEU A 887 -6.54 -1.88 28.20
N SER A 888 -6.47 -3.20 28.32
CA SER A 888 -7.44 -4.13 27.78
C SER A 888 -7.83 -5.16 28.84
N LEU A 889 -9.12 -5.44 28.95
CA LEU A 889 -9.69 -6.39 29.89
C LEU A 889 -10.56 -7.36 29.11
N THR A 890 -10.40 -8.66 29.33
CA THR A 890 -11.31 -9.68 28.79
C THR A 890 -11.79 -10.57 29.91
N LYS A 891 -13.12 -10.61 30.10
CA LYS A 891 -13.83 -11.41 31.10
C LYS A 891 -14.68 -12.45 30.42
N GLU A 892 -14.47 -13.72 30.73
CA GLU A 892 -15.38 -14.79 30.33
C GLU A 892 -16.47 -15.00 31.34
N ILE A 893 -17.68 -15.21 30.86
CA ILE A 893 -18.91 -15.50 31.66
C ILE A 893 -19.45 -16.87 31.20
N GLY A 894 -19.16 -17.89 31.98
CA GLY A 894 -19.40 -19.27 31.57
C GLY A 894 -18.55 -19.63 30.34
N ASP A 895 -19.01 -20.58 29.54
CA ASP A 895 -18.26 -21.09 28.37
C ASP A 895 -18.74 -20.47 27.05
N HIS A 896 -19.74 -19.58 27.10
CA HIS A 896 -20.45 -19.08 25.94
C HIS A 896 -20.35 -17.57 25.72
N VAL A 897 -20.00 -16.81 26.73
CA VAL A 897 -19.97 -15.34 26.61
C VAL A 897 -18.61 -14.78 27.02
N SER A 898 -18.09 -13.87 26.25
CA SER A 898 -16.90 -13.10 26.57
C SER A 898 -17.18 -11.59 26.43
N LEU A 899 -16.81 -10.83 27.45
CA LEU A 899 -16.87 -9.37 27.47
C LEU A 899 -15.44 -8.83 27.45
N SER A 900 -15.12 -8.01 26.46
CA SER A 900 -13.82 -7.35 26.32
C SER A 900 -14.00 -5.84 26.36
N PHE A 901 -13.18 -5.16 27.14
CA PHE A 901 -13.11 -3.71 27.24
C PHE A 901 -11.70 -3.25 26.90
N PHE A 902 -11.58 -2.15 26.17
CA PHE A 902 -10.28 -1.49 25.95
C PHE A 902 -10.36 0.00 26.24
N ALA A 903 -9.23 0.56 26.62
CA ALA A 903 -9.05 2.00 26.81
C ALA A 903 -7.64 2.42 26.33
N ASN A 904 -7.59 3.15 25.23
CA ASN A 904 -6.36 3.73 24.69
C ASN A 904 -6.07 5.05 25.40
N ASN A 905 -4.81 5.24 25.77
CA ASN A 905 -4.37 6.37 26.57
C ASN A 905 -5.31 6.65 27.76
N PHE A 906 -5.54 5.61 28.57
CA PHE A 906 -6.50 5.68 29.69
C PHE A 906 -6.13 6.75 30.73
N THR A 907 -4.89 7.18 30.78
CA THR A 907 -4.42 8.31 31.61
C THR A 907 -4.80 9.66 31.03
N ASN A 908 -5.26 9.68 29.76
CA ASN A 908 -5.50 10.89 28.96
C ASN A 908 -4.31 11.86 28.95
N ALA A 909 -3.10 11.35 29.11
CA ALA A 909 -1.88 12.15 29.10
C ALA A 909 -1.58 12.64 27.67
N ARG A 910 -1.75 13.95 27.47
CA ARG A 910 -1.53 14.62 26.18
C ARG A 910 -0.60 15.82 26.35
N PRO A 911 0.67 15.61 26.75
CA PRO A 911 1.61 16.69 26.96
C PRO A 911 1.97 17.36 25.64
N TYR A 912 2.05 18.70 25.69
CA TYR A 912 2.69 19.44 24.62
C TYR A 912 4.18 19.14 24.59
N ARG A 913 4.70 18.80 23.41
CA ARG A 913 6.14 18.62 23.17
C ARG A 913 6.62 19.71 22.24
N LYS A 914 7.66 20.40 22.61
CA LYS A 914 8.22 21.49 21.82
C LYS A 914 9.24 20.94 20.83
N SER A 915 9.17 21.43 19.60
CA SER A 915 10.24 21.25 18.62
C SER A 915 11.52 21.87 19.15
N HIS A 916 12.62 21.13 19.11
CA HIS A 916 13.93 21.61 19.59
C HIS A 916 14.47 22.74 18.71
N ALA A 917 14.15 22.73 17.41
CA ALA A 917 14.59 23.75 16.47
C ALA A 917 13.70 25.01 16.53
N THR A 918 12.38 24.82 16.41
CA THR A 918 11.45 25.95 16.19
C THR A 918 10.71 26.38 17.45
N GLY A 919 10.70 25.57 18.51
CA GLY A 919 9.90 25.78 19.71
C GLY A 919 8.39 25.59 19.53
N VAL A 920 7.93 25.25 18.32
CA VAL A 920 6.50 24.98 18.04
C VAL A 920 6.05 23.75 18.81
N SER A 921 4.90 23.84 19.46
CA SER A 921 4.35 22.77 20.28
C SER A 921 3.46 21.83 19.48
N ALA A 922 3.60 20.53 19.71
CA ALA A 922 2.77 19.47 19.12
C ALA A 922 2.33 18.45 20.18
N ILE A 923 1.21 17.78 19.93
CA ILE A 923 0.71 16.64 20.72
C ILE A 923 0.81 15.41 19.86
N PHE A 924 1.49 14.36 20.33
CA PHE A 924 1.70 13.11 19.59
C PHE A 924 0.93 11.94 20.17
N THR A 925 0.50 12.03 21.44
CA THR A 925 -0.28 10.96 22.07
C THR A 925 -1.74 11.03 21.64
N PRO A 926 -2.39 9.88 21.38
CA PRO A 926 -3.81 9.86 21.01
C PRO A 926 -4.68 10.42 22.16
N ALA A 927 -5.87 10.91 21.82
CA ALA A 927 -6.88 11.21 22.83
C ALA A 927 -7.36 9.92 23.52
N PHE A 928 -7.88 10.03 24.75
CA PHE A 928 -8.54 8.93 25.41
C PHE A 928 -9.66 8.35 24.53
N TYR A 929 -9.64 7.03 24.38
CA TYR A 929 -10.61 6.32 23.55
C TYR A 929 -10.86 4.94 24.15
N TYR A 930 -12.10 4.47 24.13
CA TYR A 930 -12.46 3.22 24.76
C TYR A 930 -13.52 2.47 23.95
N GLY A 931 -13.71 1.20 24.23
CA GLY A 931 -14.74 0.40 23.59
C GLY A 931 -15.05 -0.86 24.37
N LEU A 932 -16.21 -1.45 24.03
CA LEU A 932 -16.71 -2.68 24.62
C LEU A 932 -17.11 -3.65 23.50
N THR A 933 -16.71 -4.90 23.64
CA THR A 933 -17.10 -5.99 22.75
C THR A 933 -17.70 -7.14 23.56
N CYS A 934 -18.86 -7.62 23.11
CA CYS A 934 -19.52 -8.83 23.63
C CYS A 934 -19.46 -9.90 22.54
N ARG A 935 -18.90 -11.07 22.86
CA ARG A 935 -18.89 -12.24 21.98
C ARG A 935 -19.71 -13.35 22.59
N ILE A 936 -20.56 -13.95 21.77
CA ILE A 936 -21.44 -15.06 22.17
C ILE A 936 -21.09 -16.25 21.24
N LYS A 937 -20.81 -17.41 21.85
CA LYS A 937 -20.48 -18.65 21.13
C LYS A 937 -21.56 -19.70 21.54
N LEU A 938 -22.29 -20.25 20.54
CA LEU A 938 -23.41 -21.18 20.73
C LEU A 938 -23.11 -22.52 20.03
#